data_cdad6f5497b8a31f3398a0dbe6608a18
#
_entry.id   cdad6f5497b8a31f3398a0dbe6608a18
#
_cell.length_a   1.000
_cell.length_b   1.000
_cell.length_c   1.000
_cell.angle_alpha   90.00
_cell.angle_beta   90.00
_cell.angle_gamma   90.00
#
_symmetry.space_group_name_H-M   'P 1'
#
loop_
_entity.id
_entity.type
_entity.pdbx_description
1 polymer ?
#
loop_
_entity_poly.entity_id
_entity_poly.type
_entity_poly.pdbx_seq_one_letter_code
_entity_poly.pdbx_strand_id
1 'polypeptide(L)'
;MTDTLHTDWPLLMSLGRGCAIVEALRGISMFLHALVWVAVPLSIMTGLPSIGRAEPTRPQKVAAVEGITEYRLANGLRILVFPDASWAKLTVNLTVFAGSRHEGYGEAGMAHLVEHLLCKGTTTHSDFPRILKERGARWNASTWFDCTNYYETLPASDENVAFAVRLEADRLVNGLMRSQDLDVEMPVVRNEFESGEDVPEFILEQRMRAVAYSWHNYGKPEIGNRSDIERVPIDRLRAFYRKRYRTDNAMLIIAGRFDVEKALNVVEEAFGSLTRPVESLDRTYTEEPPQDGERSVTLRRFGGLGTVGVHYHIPAGSHPDYAAVQVLSRLLTAAPSGRLYSLLVQTGKASSIKGRASALHDPGSFLIMSRVAPGKSPHELLEAMLKGLEQAWLTPFHPDELERARQQVLRDRDLIASDPDPNRFVIELSNWSALGDWRLFFIHRDRVEQVTAEQVQSVAKRYLQPSNRTVGQLVPTEKPERTLVPGAPDVATMVDGYKGRGTSAAGEFFDSAPTLIEARVSRPEPIDGVKVAFLPKKTRNEAVHLRLNLRYGNAENLKGLAAASRLLPELLTRGTKNRSRIEVRDIIDLHRTRLTVNGSPGLMCLTMETRRPALPVMLELLRQILRESALSAKEFEVLKDENVAKLEEYRNDPARLASNALSRLLSEYPYDDVRYVPTLEERIERVKATRLEELQSLYTEYLGSGQGELVVVGDFEPSQVLPHLSRAIGGWKAVRPYARIEHSYQPHLKPASRTIVTPDKVNAVYFAGLTLPMREDSPDYASLVVANFILGGAEYDNRGFKDEYDNAPMNPSFAADGALSSRLVDRLRHRGGLSYGVASFFTVGTLDNFSRLVLYANTSPSKLGEVESAAEFEFRHWVEKGVTNEELDRAKVGYLLQEEVNRSNDAQLAALLASHLHSGRTMKSVAEMENRVRRLTAEHVSRAIREHIDPSRLFSVKAGDIGGQKPHAEK
;
A
#
# COMPACT_ATOMS: atom_id res chain seq x y z
N MET A 1 49.11 -26.85 16.38
CA MET A 1 49.41 -26.82 17.80
C MET A 1 48.12 -26.25 18.40
N THR A 2 47.14 -27.12 18.71
CA THR A 2 46.92 -27.76 20.05
C THR A 2 46.69 -26.67 21.08
N ASP A 3 45.62 -26.53 21.83
CA ASP A 3 44.65 -27.48 22.34
C ASP A 3 43.50 -26.68 23.02
N THR A 4 42.28 -27.17 22.87
CA THR A 4 41.26 -27.43 23.86
C THR A 4 41.18 -26.69 25.19
N LEU A 5 39.92 -26.31 25.57
CA LEU A 5 39.16 -26.70 26.77
C LEU A 5 37.93 -25.74 26.93
N HIS A 6 36.78 -26.25 26.75
CA HIS A 6 35.73 -26.60 27.78
C HIS A 6 35.69 -25.73 29.03
N THR A 7 34.55 -25.11 29.29
CA THR A 7 33.67 -25.38 30.46
C THR A 7 32.54 -24.39 30.53
N ASP A 8 31.33 -24.84 30.48
CA ASP A 8 30.31 -24.93 31.57
C ASP A 8 29.49 -23.68 31.86
N TRP A 9 28.26 -23.81 31.48
CA TRP A 9 27.15 -23.02 32.07
C TRP A 9 26.61 -23.79 33.28
N PRO A 10 26.17 -23.09 34.31
CA PRO A 10 25.12 -23.59 35.16
C PRO A 10 23.82 -22.80 35.01
N LEU A 11 22.76 -23.58 34.86
CA LEU A 11 21.37 -23.22 35.11
C LEU A 11 21.19 -22.56 36.48
N LEU A 12 20.31 -21.60 36.56
CA LEU A 12 19.50 -21.35 37.75
C LEU A 12 18.04 -21.17 37.35
N MET A 13 17.28 -22.19 37.71
CA MET A 13 15.82 -22.18 37.83
C MET A 13 15.39 -21.25 38.96
N SER A 14 14.29 -20.57 38.78
CA SER A 14 13.30 -20.47 39.84
C SER A 14 11.93 -20.04 39.28
N LEU A 15 10.99 -20.94 39.47
CA LEU A 15 9.59 -20.81 39.92
C LEU A 15 8.63 -20.09 38.98
N GLY A 16 7.60 -20.69 38.48
CA GLY A 16 6.73 -21.74 39.06
C GLY A 16 5.32 -21.21 39.24
N ARG A 17 4.35 -21.94 38.75
CA ARG A 17 2.90 -21.83 38.88
C ARG A 17 2.16 -21.39 37.64
N GLY A 18 1.67 -22.36 36.92
CA GLY A 18 0.76 -22.18 35.79
C GLY A 18 0.47 -23.46 35.03
N CYS A 19 0.46 -24.61 35.68
CA CYS A 19 0.21 -25.91 35.03
C CYS A 19 -0.65 -26.81 35.92
N ALA A 20 -1.88 -26.35 36.25
CA ALA A 20 -2.84 -27.18 37.03
C ALA A 20 -4.25 -27.18 36.41
N ILE A 21 -4.48 -26.63 35.23
CA ILE A 21 -5.82 -26.60 34.58
C ILE A 21 -5.90 -27.47 33.31
N VAL A 22 -4.79 -27.97 32.77
CA VAL A 22 -4.80 -28.78 31.56
C VAL A 22 -4.91 -30.29 31.84
N GLU A 23 -4.62 -30.77 33.05
CA GLU A 23 -4.81 -32.21 33.40
C GLU A 23 -6.22 -32.56 33.88
N ALA A 24 -7.03 -31.60 34.30
CA ALA A 24 -8.43 -31.82 34.71
C ALA A 24 -9.41 -32.05 33.55
N LEU A 25 -9.05 -31.68 32.31
CA LEU A 25 -9.90 -31.84 31.12
C LEU A 25 -9.58 -33.13 30.31
N ARG A 26 -8.51 -33.84 30.63
CA ARG A 26 -8.20 -35.15 30.03
C ARG A 26 -8.84 -36.35 30.76
N GLY A 27 -9.33 -36.12 31.99
CA GLY A 27 -9.97 -37.16 32.80
C GLY A 27 -11.46 -37.40 32.51
N ILE A 28 -12.14 -36.43 31.87
CA ILE A 28 -13.60 -36.54 31.63
C ILE A 28 -13.94 -37.13 30.25
N SER A 29 -13.00 -37.17 29.32
CA SER A 29 -13.19 -37.77 27.99
C SER A 29 -13.00 -39.31 27.96
N MET A 30 -12.43 -39.89 28.98
CA MET A 30 -12.21 -41.36 29.05
C MET A 30 -13.32 -42.13 29.77
N PHE A 31 -14.28 -41.48 30.44
CA PHE A 31 -15.35 -42.15 31.18
C PHE A 31 -16.68 -42.24 30.42
N LEU A 32 -16.82 -41.59 29.26
CA LEU A 32 -18.02 -41.66 28.42
C LEU A 32 -17.90 -42.61 27.21
N HIS A 33 -16.79 -43.34 27.06
CA HIS A 33 -16.61 -44.35 25.99
C HIS A 33 -16.60 -45.79 26.48
N ALA A 34 -16.94 -46.05 27.72
CA ALA A 34 -16.90 -47.39 28.32
C ALA A 34 -18.29 -48.04 28.53
N LEU A 35 -19.38 -47.52 28.00
CA LEU A 35 -20.74 -48.04 28.27
C LEU A 35 -21.59 -48.39 27.03
N VAL A 36 -20.97 -48.60 25.85
CA VAL A 36 -21.70 -49.08 24.63
C VAL A 36 -20.95 -50.24 23.96
N TRP A 37 -20.39 -51.15 24.67
CA TRP A 37 -19.85 -52.40 24.10
C TRP A 37 -20.26 -53.63 24.94
N VAL A 38 -21.56 -53.98 24.90
CA VAL A 38 -22.00 -55.35 25.16
C VAL A 38 -23.16 -55.67 24.23
N ALA A 39 -22.90 -56.64 23.38
CA ALA A 39 -23.82 -57.38 22.53
C ALA A 39 -23.91 -57.03 21.05
N VAL A 40 -22.94 -57.51 20.25
CA VAL A 40 -23.22 -58.12 18.92
C VAL A 40 -22.17 -59.22 18.71
N PRO A 41 -22.57 -60.45 18.24
CA PRO A 41 -21.78 -61.64 18.31
C PRO A 41 -20.69 -61.74 17.20
N LEU A 42 -19.64 -62.37 17.59
CA LEU A 42 -18.56 -63.00 16.83
C LEU A 42 -19.04 -63.70 15.55
N SER A 43 -18.84 -63.02 14.40
CA SER A 43 -18.71 -63.61 13.05
C SER A 43 -18.27 -62.54 12.10
N ILE A 44 -17.01 -62.46 11.81
CA ILE A 44 -16.33 -62.08 10.54
C ILE A 44 -14.83 -61.85 10.90
N MET A 45 -14.10 -62.91 11.05
CA MET A 45 -12.68 -62.91 10.77
C MET A 45 -12.53 -63.43 9.35
N THR A 46 -12.29 -62.50 8.40
CA THR A 46 -11.44 -62.66 7.20
C THR A 46 -11.60 -61.39 6.35
N GLY A 47 -10.56 -60.60 6.28
CA GLY A 47 -10.51 -59.45 5.40
C GLY A 47 -9.77 -58.27 6.01
N LEU A 48 -8.48 -58.39 6.28
CA LEU A 48 -7.61 -57.22 6.20
C LEU A 48 -7.74 -56.67 4.79
N PRO A 49 -8.16 -55.36 4.58
CA PRO A 49 -8.02 -54.81 3.26
C PRO A 49 -6.52 -54.76 2.98
N SER A 50 -6.07 -55.60 2.04
CA SER A 50 -4.83 -55.40 1.35
C SER A 50 -4.84 -53.92 0.97
N ILE A 51 -3.78 -53.19 1.30
CA ILE A 51 -3.48 -51.90 0.67
C ILE A 51 -3.41 -52.21 -0.82
N GLY A 52 -4.55 -52.16 -1.48
CA GLY A 52 -4.66 -52.35 -2.92
C GLY A 52 -3.80 -51.27 -3.55
N ARG A 53 -2.71 -51.67 -4.18
CA ARG A 53 -2.16 -50.93 -5.27
C ARG A 53 -3.37 -50.57 -6.12
N ALA A 54 -3.73 -49.26 -6.23
CA ALA A 54 -4.79 -48.84 -7.12
C ALA A 54 -4.45 -49.42 -8.49
N GLU A 55 -5.36 -50.23 -9.04
CA GLU A 55 -5.17 -50.72 -10.41
C GLU A 55 -5.02 -49.48 -11.31
N PRO A 56 -4.03 -49.44 -12.20
CA PRO A 56 -3.85 -48.33 -13.11
C PRO A 56 -5.14 -48.13 -13.87
N THR A 57 -5.73 -46.95 -13.73
CA THR A 57 -6.97 -46.63 -14.42
C THR A 57 -6.64 -46.17 -15.82
N ARG A 58 -7.18 -46.88 -16.83
CA ARG A 58 -6.98 -46.57 -18.24
C ARG A 58 -7.30 -45.10 -18.54
N PRO A 59 -6.50 -44.43 -19.40
CA PRO A 59 -6.78 -43.03 -19.79
C PRO A 59 -8.21 -42.86 -20.36
N GLN A 60 -8.98 -41.95 -19.77
CA GLN A 60 -10.35 -41.71 -20.21
C GLN A 60 -10.38 -40.62 -21.28
N LYS A 61 -11.08 -40.87 -22.41
CA LYS A 61 -11.29 -39.88 -23.47
C LYS A 61 -12.13 -38.73 -22.98
N VAL A 62 -11.66 -37.49 -23.14
CA VAL A 62 -12.31 -36.24 -22.68
C VAL A 62 -12.92 -35.48 -23.85
N ALA A 63 -12.14 -35.26 -24.92
CA ALA A 63 -12.53 -34.45 -26.06
C ALA A 63 -11.77 -34.87 -27.31
N ALA A 64 -12.30 -34.51 -28.47
CA ALA A 64 -11.59 -34.66 -29.76
C ALA A 64 -11.93 -33.49 -30.67
N VAL A 65 -10.91 -32.84 -31.25
CA VAL A 65 -11.02 -31.72 -32.18
C VAL A 65 -9.94 -31.85 -33.24
N GLU A 66 -10.31 -31.83 -34.51
CA GLU A 66 -9.42 -31.81 -35.69
C GLU A 66 -8.27 -32.83 -35.67
N GLY A 67 -8.60 -34.09 -35.31
CA GLY A 67 -7.63 -35.18 -35.25
C GLY A 67 -6.86 -35.31 -33.94
N ILE A 68 -6.92 -34.31 -33.05
CA ILE A 68 -6.34 -34.37 -31.73
C ILE A 68 -7.36 -34.94 -30.77
N THR A 69 -6.97 -35.88 -29.93
CA THR A 69 -7.81 -36.43 -28.88
C THR A 69 -7.17 -36.19 -27.50
N GLU A 70 -7.93 -35.62 -26.59
CA GLU A 70 -7.56 -35.49 -25.16
C GLU A 70 -8.02 -36.69 -24.37
N TYR A 71 -7.09 -37.26 -23.62
CA TYR A 71 -7.36 -38.25 -22.58
C TYR A 71 -6.93 -37.69 -21.23
N ARG A 72 -7.44 -38.30 -20.17
CA ARG A 72 -7.09 -37.94 -18.78
C ARG A 72 -6.92 -39.18 -17.91
N LEU A 73 -5.85 -39.21 -17.12
CA LEU A 73 -5.66 -40.21 -16.06
C LEU A 73 -6.37 -39.76 -14.77
N ALA A 74 -6.66 -40.74 -13.90
CA ALA A 74 -7.29 -40.46 -12.59
C ALA A 74 -6.45 -39.57 -11.68
N ASN A 75 -5.12 -39.56 -11.85
CA ASN A 75 -4.21 -38.70 -11.11
C ASN A 75 -4.18 -37.25 -11.62
N GLY A 76 -4.97 -36.95 -12.65
CA GLY A 76 -5.13 -35.60 -13.20
C GLY A 76 -4.30 -35.28 -14.44
N LEU A 77 -3.33 -36.12 -14.83
CA LEU A 77 -2.51 -35.91 -16.03
C LEU A 77 -3.41 -35.80 -17.28
N ARG A 78 -3.19 -34.76 -18.05
CA ARG A 78 -3.81 -34.56 -19.36
C ARG A 78 -2.90 -35.15 -20.44
N ILE A 79 -3.49 -35.83 -21.44
CA ILE A 79 -2.74 -36.45 -22.52
C ILE A 79 -3.38 -35.99 -23.85
N LEU A 80 -2.64 -35.36 -24.72
CA LEU A 80 -3.06 -35.08 -26.08
C LEU A 80 -2.36 -36.05 -27.03
N VAL A 81 -3.14 -36.73 -27.88
CA VAL A 81 -2.61 -37.58 -28.92
C VAL A 81 -3.02 -37.05 -30.29
N PHE A 82 -2.05 -36.91 -31.19
CA PHE A 82 -2.26 -36.50 -32.56
C PHE A 82 -1.55 -37.46 -33.52
N PRO A 83 -2.17 -38.60 -33.85
CA PRO A 83 -1.62 -39.56 -34.77
C PRO A 83 -1.71 -39.05 -36.20
N ASP A 84 -0.58 -38.99 -36.91
CA ASP A 84 -0.52 -38.68 -38.36
C ASP A 84 0.48 -39.59 -39.05
N ALA A 85 -0.02 -40.46 -39.95
CA ALA A 85 0.78 -41.44 -40.68
C ALA A 85 1.71 -40.81 -41.73
N SER A 86 1.48 -39.55 -42.13
CA SER A 86 2.31 -38.84 -43.10
C SER A 86 3.66 -38.40 -42.49
N TRP A 87 3.77 -38.28 -41.20
CA TRP A 87 5.03 -37.95 -40.53
C TRP A 87 5.93 -39.18 -40.37
N ALA A 88 7.20 -39.01 -40.79
CA ALA A 88 8.23 -40.02 -40.55
C ALA A 88 8.82 -40.00 -39.13
N LYS A 89 8.38 -39.06 -38.31
CA LYS A 89 8.83 -38.79 -36.94
C LYS A 89 7.69 -38.80 -35.97
N LEU A 90 8.03 -38.82 -34.71
CA LEU A 90 7.12 -38.52 -33.60
C LEU A 90 7.77 -37.52 -32.67
N THR A 91 6.95 -36.71 -32.00
CA THR A 91 7.36 -35.82 -30.90
C THR A 91 6.57 -36.15 -29.64
N VAL A 92 7.27 -36.33 -28.55
CA VAL A 92 6.70 -36.36 -27.21
C VAL A 92 7.10 -35.07 -26.49
N ASN A 93 6.16 -34.42 -25.83
CA ASN A 93 6.38 -33.20 -25.07
C ASN A 93 5.68 -33.29 -23.72
N LEU A 94 6.43 -33.07 -22.65
CA LEU A 94 5.88 -32.83 -21.33
C LEU A 94 5.77 -31.32 -21.12
N THR A 95 4.55 -30.82 -20.98
CA THR A 95 4.27 -29.45 -20.57
C THR A 95 3.98 -29.44 -19.08
N VAL A 96 4.73 -28.66 -18.31
CA VAL A 96 4.40 -28.34 -16.92
C VAL A 96 3.86 -26.92 -16.86
N PHE A 97 2.67 -26.72 -16.30
CA PHE A 97 2.01 -25.40 -16.19
C PHE A 97 2.63 -24.57 -15.07
N ALA A 98 3.94 -24.38 -15.18
CA ALA A 98 4.77 -23.59 -14.28
C ALA A 98 5.82 -22.85 -15.10
N GLY A 99 5.89 -21.54 -14.97
CA GLY A 99 6.87 -20.68 -15.61
C GLY A 99 7.16 -19.49 -14.71
N SER A 100 7.79 -18.44 -15.23
CA SER A 100 8.23 -17.29 -14.41
C SER A 100 7.08 -16.55 -13.72
N ARG A 101 5.84 -16.64 -14.20
CA ARG A 101 4.65 -16.12 -13.52
C ARG A 101 4.47 -16.67 -12.11
N HIS A 102 4.96 -17.88 -11.84
CA HIS A 102 4.76 -18.60 -10.58
C HIS A 102 5.91 -18.41 -9.56
N GLU A 103 6.87 -17.56 -9.86
CA GLU A 103 8.05 -17.28 -9.02
C GLU A 103 7.74 -16.25 -7.94
N GLY A 104 8.40 -16.37 -6.77
CA GLY A 104 8.28 -15.46 -5.65
C GLY A 104 9.37 -14.38 -5.60
N TYR A 105 9.43 -13.65 -4.49
CA TYR A 105 10.50 -12.70 -4.22
C TYR A 105 11.83 -13.43 -3.99
N GLY A 106 12.87 -13.01 -4.71
CA GLY A 106 14.19 -13.68 -4.69
C GLY A 106 14.24 -15.01 -5.44
N GLU A 107 13.20 -15.30 -6.25
CA GLU A 107 13.06 -16.54 -7.01
C GLU A 107 13.02 -16.30 -8.54
N ALA A 108 13.34 -15.07 -8.99
CA ALA A 108 13.29 -14.76 -10.41
C ALA A 108 14.34 -15.56 -11.21
N GLY A 109 13.87 -16.37 -12.18
CA GLY A 109 14.65 -17.32 -12.98
C GLY A 109 14.65 -18.73 -12.43
N MET A 110 13.89 -19.02 -11.37
CA MET A 110 13.85 -20.35 -10.75
C MET A 110 13.23 -21.39 -11.67
N ALA A 111 12.16 -21.06 -12.41
CA ALA A 111 11.54 -21.96 -13.37
C ALA A 111 12.54 -22.38 -14.47
N HIS A 112 13.32 -21.43 -14.99
CA HIS A 112 14.36 -21.65 -15.98
C HIS A 112 15.54 -22.47 -15.45
N LEU A 113 16.01 -22.18 -14.24
CA LEU A 113 17.05 -23.00 -13.59
C LEU A 113 16.60 -24.44 -13.36
N VAL A 114 15.33 -24.67 -12.97
CA VAL A 114 14.76 -26.02 -12.85
C VAL A 114 14.76 -26.72 -14.20
N GLU A 115 14.42 -26.02 -15.29
CA GLU A 115 14.50 -26.55 -16.67
C GLU A 115 15.92 -27.09 -16.94
N HIS A 116 16.96 -26.25 -16.75
CA HIS A 116 18.36 -26.63 -16.97
C HIS A 116 18.77 -27.88 -16.18
N LEU A 117 18.41 -27.93 -14.89
CA LEU A 117 18.74 -29.06 -14.03
C LEU A 117 18.03 -30.34 -14.47
N LEU A 118 16.78 -30.25 -14.91
CA LEU A 118 16.01 -31.39 -15.39
C LEU A 118 16.47 -31.90 -16.78
N CYS A 119 17.24 -31.10 -17.51
CA CYS A 119 17.92 -31.54 -18.74
C CYS A 119 19.16 -32.40 -18.46
N LYS A 120 19.69 -32.45 -17.25
CA LYS A 120 20.85 -33.30 -16.90
C LYS A 120 20.47 -34.75 -16.77
N GLY A 121 19.34 -35.06 -16.11
CA GLY A 121 18.89 -36.41 -15.90
C GLY A 121 18.01 -36.59 -14.66
N THR A 122 17.73 -37.84 -14.38
CA THR A 122 16.94 -38.29 -13.24
C THR A 122 17.74 -39.27 -12.38
N THR A 123 17.15 -39.67 -11.26
CA THR A 123 17.74 -40.76 -10.42
C THR A 123 17.85 -42.07 -11.16
N THR A 124 17.02 -42.35 -12.17
CA THR A 124 17.02 -43.55 -12.99
C THR A 124 17.94 -43.42 -14.22
N HIS A 125 17.93 -42.25 -14.84
CA HIS A 125 18.69 -41.92 -16.03
C HIS A 125 19.59 -40.68 -15.78
N SER A 126 20.81 -40.92 -15.33
CA SER A 126 21.72 -39.85 -14.86
C SER A 126 22.31 -38.93 -15.95
N ASP A 127 22.11 -39.25 -17.24
CA ASP A 127 22.68 -38.53 -18.39
C ASP A 127 21.70 -38.53 -19.58
N PHE A 128 20.76 -37.59 -19.57
CA PHE A 128 19.77 -37.43 -20.66
C PHE A 128 20.40 -37.09 -22.02
N PRO A 129 21.35 -36.17 -22.11
CA PRO A 129 21.99 -35.86 -23.38
C PRO A 129 22.54 -37.07 -24.09
N ARG A 130 23.19 -37.97 -23.36
CA ARG A 130 23.77 -39.20 -23.92
C ARG A 130 22.72 -40.18 -24.43
N ILE A 131 21.72 -40.50 -23.59
CA ILE A 131 20.70 -41.51 -23.98
C ILE A 131 19.79 -41.04 -25.12
N LEU A 132 19.50 -39.73 -25.18
CA LEU A 132 18.73 -39.14 -26.26
C LEU A 132 19.54 -39.14 -27.59
N LYS A 133 20.84 -38.77 -27.52
CA LYS A 133 21.75 -38.83 -28.67
C LYS A 133 21.90 -40.25 -29.21
N GLU A 134 22.03 -41.25 -28.35
CA GLU A 134 22.14 -42.68 -28.77
C GLU A 134 20.91 -43.15 -29.57
N ARG A 135 19.71 -42.53 -29.33
CA ARG A 135 18.47 -42.81 -30.06
C ARG A 135 18.20 -41.88 -31.26
N GLY A 136 19.16 -41.02 -31.57
CA GLY A 136 19.00 -40.05 -32.67
C GLY A 136 17.92 -39.02 -32.43
N ALA A 137 17.60 -38.73 -31.18
CA ALA A 137 16.60 -37.70 -30.80
C ALA A 137 17.12 -36.30 -31.06
N ARG A 138 16.23 -35.46 -31.55
CA ARG A 138 16.37 -34.00 -31.46
C ARG A 138 15.53 -33.57 -30.25
N TRP A 139 16.16 -32.96 -29.29
CA TRP A 139 15.50 -32.60 -28.04
C TRP A 139 15.89 -31.21 -27.60
N ASN A 140 15.01 -30.57 -26.82
CA ASN A 140 15.26 -29.32 -26.12
C ASN A 140 14.24 -29.13 -25.00
N ALA A 141 14.42 -28.08 -24.23
CA ALA A 141 13.44 -27.58 -23.29
C ALA A 141 13.24 -26.08 -23.48
N SER A 142 12.19 -25.53 -22.93
CA SER A 142 11.94 -24.08 -22.97
C SER A 142 11.04 -23.64 -21.82
N THR A 143 11.44 -22.57 -21.15
CA THR A 143 10.65 -21.91 -20.11
C THR A 143 10.08 -20.61 -20.65
N TRP A 144 8.80 -20.39 -20.38
CA TRP A 144 8.09 -19.18 -20.71
C TRP A 144 7.38 -18.63 -19.44
N PHE A 145 6.56 -17.60 -19.58
CA PHE A 145 5.83 -17.03 -18.42
C PHE A 145 4.88 -18.04 -17.77
N ASP A 146 4.15 -18.83 -18.56
CA ASP A 146 3.03 -19.64 -18.10
C ASP A 146 3.32 -21.13 -18.02
N CYS A 147 4.36 -21.62 -18.69
CA CYS A 147 4.71 -23.03 -18.74
C CYS A 147 6.20 -23.28 -19.01
N THR A 148 6.62 -24.51 -18.72
CA THR A 148 7.90 -25.09 -19.12
C THR A 148 7.64 -26.35 -19.93
N ASN A 149 8.35 -26.52 -21.05
CA ASN A 149 8.24 -27.63 -21.98
C ASN A 149 9.53 -28.44 -22.01
N TYR A 150 9.40 -29.76 -22.09
CA TYR A 150 10.49 -30.70 -22.35
C TYR A 150 10.05 -31.58 -23.52
N TYR A 151 10.82 -31.63 -24.61
CA TYR A 151 10.38 -32.35 -25.79
C TYR A 151 11.54 -33.04 -26.50
N GLU A 152 11.24 -34.20 -27.07
CA GLU A 152 12.10 -34.94 -27.94
C GLU A 152 11.34 -35.37 -29.22
N THR A 153 11.99 -35.14 -30.37
CA THR A 153 11.54 -35.64 -31.68
C THR A 153 12.44 -36.80 -32.11
N LEU A 154 11.84 -37.92 -32.37
CA LEU A 154 12.46 -39.19 -32.62
C LEU A 154 11.99 -39.78 -33.97
N PRO A 155 12.76 -40.70 -34.61
CA PRO A 155 12.21 -41.56 -35.67
C PRO A 155 10.96 -42.30 -35.22
N ALA A 156 9.95 -42.38 -36.04
CA ALA A 156 8.65 -42.95 -35.69
C ALA A 156 8.75 -44.49 -35.50
N SER A 157 8.57 -44.94 -34.24
CA SER A 157 8.41 -46.32 -33.85
C SER A 157 7.70 -46.46 -32.50
N ASP A 158 7.00 -47.57 -32.26
CA ASP A 158 6.35 -47.84 -30.97
C ASP A 158 7.38 -47.90 -29.82
N GLU A 159 8.60 -48.36 -30.08
CA GLU A 159 9.69 -48.38 -29.12
C GLU A 159 10.15 -46.99 -28.69
N ASN A 160 10.25 -46.05 -29.65
CA ASN A 160 10.62 -44.68 -29.34
C ASN A 160 9.51 -43.93 -28.63
N VAL A 161 8.22 -44.21 -28.91
CA VAL A 161 7.09 -43.67 -28.09
C VAL A 161 7.23 -44.14 -26.65
N ALA A 162 7.45 -45.48 -26.48
CA ALA A 162 7.55 -46.05 -25.13
C ALA A 162 8.76 -45.49 -24.36
N PHE A 163 9.87 -45.29 -25.04
CA PHE A 163 11.07 -44.69 -24.46
C PHE A 163 10.79 -43.23 -24.01
N ALA A 164 10.29 -42.38 -24.90
CA ALA A 164 10.07 -40.98 -24.60
C ALA A 164 9.00 -40.76 -23.52
N VAL A 165 7.89 -41.49 -23.57
CA VAL A 165 6.84 -41.44 -22.53
C VAL A 165 7.37 -41.81 -21.14
N ARG A 166 8.20 -42.90 -21.04
CA ARG A 166 8.81 -43.28 -19.77
C ARG A 166 9.85 -42.28 -19.30
N LEU A 167 10.60 -41.67 -20.24
CA LEU A 167 11.59 -40.64 -19.93
C LEU A 167 10.92 -39.41 -19.30
N GLU A 168 9.80 -38.95 -19.87
CA GLU A 168 9.08 -37.77 -19.37
C GLU A 168 8.33 -38.07 -18.06
N ALA A 169 7.87 -39.28 -17.84
CA ALA A 169 7.33 -39.69 -16.56
C ALA A 169 8.42 -39.68 -15.45
N ASP A 170 9.60 -40.13 -15.77
CA ASP A 170 10.75 -40.12 -14.86
C ASP A 170 11.23 -38.69 -14.56
N ARG A 171 11.29 -37.82 -15.60
CA ARG A 171 11.60 -36.38 -15.47
C ARG A 171 10.61 -35.66 -14.53
N LEU A 172 9.33 -35.99 -14.62
CA LEU A 172 8.29 -35.30 -13.83
C LEU A 172 8.47 -35.50 -12.32
N VAL A 173 8.99 -36.69 -11.88
CA VAL A 173 8.98 -37.03 -10.46
C VAL A 173 10.38 -37.38 -9.87
N ASN A 174 11.37 -37.72 -10.70
CA ASN A 174 12.65 -38.21 -10.26
C ASN A 174 13.84 -37.30 -10.66
N GLY A 175 13.60 -36.05 -11.00
CA GLY A 175 14.63 -35.11 -11.46
C GLY A 175 15.81 -35.00 -10.49
N LEU A 176 17.04 -35.03 -11.02
CA LEU A 176 18.26 -34.87 -10.25
C LEU A 176 18.45 -33.37 -9.91
N MET A 177 18.14 -32.96 -8.69
CA MET A 177 18.39 -31.62 -8.20
C MET A 177 19.61 -31.62 -7.29
N ARG A 178 20.82 -31.79 -7.87
CA ARG A 178 22.09 -31.83 -7.11
C ARG A 178 22.76 -30.45 -7.10
N SER A 179 23.38 -30.10 -5.96
CA SER A 179 24.16 -28.83 -5.86
C SER A 179 25.27 -28.77 -6.91
N GLN A 180 25.95 -29.92 -7.17
CA GLN A 180 27.00 -30.00 -8.18
C GLN A 180 26.51 -29.65 -9.59
N ASP A 181 25.28 -30.07 -9.95
CA ASP A 181 24.69 -29.73 -11.26
C ASP A 181 24.38 -28.22 -11.34
N LEU A 182 23.88 -27.63 -10.24
CA LEU A 182 23.65 -26.19 -10.15
C LEU A 182 24.94 -25.40 -10.30
N ASP A 183 26.02 -25.82 -9.64
CA ASP A 183 27.34 -25.18 -9.71
C ASP A 183 27.90 -25.19 -11.16
N VAL A 184 27.62 -26.25 -11.92
CA VAL A 184 28.01 -26.38 -13.34
C VAL A 184 27.10 -25.55 -14.27
N GLU A 185 25.80 -25.52 -14.01
CA GLU A 185 24.84 -24.78 -14.86
C GLU A 185 24.83 -23.29 -14.59
N MET A 186 25.14 -22.83 -13.39
CA MET A 186 25.16 -21.42 -13.04
C MET A 186 26.00 -20.55 -14.00
N PRO A 187 27.25 -20.93 -14.38
CA PRO A 187 28.00 -20.21 -15.41
C PRO A 187 27.32 -20.21 -16.78
N VAL A 188 26.60 -21.28 -17.14
CA VAL A 188 25.88 -21.39 -18.41
C VAL A 188 24.71 -20.41 -18.43
N VAL A 189 23.83 -20.43 -17.45
CA VAL A 189 22.69 -19.52 -17.32
C VAL A 189 23.15 -18.07 -17.17
N ARG A 190 24.24 -17.82 -16.44
CA ARG A 190 24.82 -16.47 -16.38
C ARG A 190 25.31 -15.99 -17.75
N ASN A 191 25.99 -16.82 -18.55
CA ASN A 191 26.43 -16.46 -19.89
C ASN A 191 25.23 -16.20 -20.81
N GLU A 192 24.15 -16.97 -20.67
CA GLU A 192 22.91 -16.73 -21.40
C GLU A 192 22.27 -15.38 -21.04
N PHE A 193 22.20 -15.08 -19.74
CA PHE A 193 21.77 -13.76 -19.25
C PHE A 193 22.64 -12.64 -19.82
N GLU A 194 23.97 -12.77 -19.74
CA GLU A 194 24.93 -11.79 -20.27
C GLU A 194 24.80 -11.62 -21.79
N SER A 195 24.55 -12.70 -22.53
CA SER A 195 24.28 -12.65 -23.98
C SER A 195 22.99 -11.89 -24.31
N GLY A 196 21.97 -12.03 -23.47
CA GLY A 196 20.74 -11.22 -23.58
C GLY A 196 20.99 -9.74 -23.31
N GLU A 197 21.85 -9.40 -22.35
CA GLU A 197 22.24 -8.02 -22.03
C GLU A 197 23.03 -7.34 -23.18
N ASP A 198 23.58 -8.09 -24.11
CA ASP A 198 24.26 -7.55 -25.31
C ASP A 198 23.31 -7.26 -26.49
N VAL A 199 22.04 -7.68 -26.41
CA VAL A 199 21.03 -7.42 -27.44
C VAL A 199 20.21 -6.18 -27.09
N PRO A 200 20.39 -5.05 -27.80
CA PRO A 200 19.77 -3.77 -27.41
C PRO A 200 18.24 -3.82 -27.35
N GLU A 201 17.59 -4.49 -28.28
CA GLU A 201 16.14 -4.66 -28.32
C GLU A 201 15.64 -5.46 -27.11
N PHE A 202 16.33 -6.54 -26.78
CA PHE A 202 15.96 -7.42 -25.67
C PHE A 202 16.03 -6.70 -24.33
N ILE A 203 17.13 -5.95 -24.08
CA ILE A 203 17.25 -5.15 -22.87
C ILE A 203 16.16 -4.08 -22.78
N LEU A 204 15.90 -3.37 -23.89
CA LEU A 204 14.88 -2.35 -23.89
C LEU A 204 13.50 -2.94 -23.59
N GLU A 205 13.17 -4.08 -24.21
CA GLU A 205 11.94 -4.81 -23.91
C GLU A 205 11.82 -5.19 -22.44
N GLN A 206 12.86 -5.78 -21.85
CA GLN A 206 12.86 -6.16 -20.42
C GLN A 206 12.63 -4.95 -19.50
N ARG A 207 13.34 -3.83 -19.77
CA ARG A 207 13.17 -2.63 -18.96
C ARG A 207 11.80 -1.98 -19.12
N MET A 208 11.24 -2.03 -20.33
CA MET A 208 9.88 -1.57 -20.59
C MET A 208 8.84 -2.44 -19.86
N ARG A 209 8.98 -3.76 -19.88
CA ARG A 209 8.11 -4.67 -19.11
C ARG A 209 8.21 -4.41 -17.62
N ALA A 210 9.41 -4.27 -17.07
CA ALA A 210 9.64 -4.00 -15.65
C ALA A 210 9.01 -2.69 -15.18
N VAL A 211 8.83 -1.72 -16.09
CA VAL A 211 8.15 -0.45 -15.82
C VAL A 211 6.64 -0.55 -16.08
N ALA A 212 6.22 -1.34 -17.09
CA ALA A 212 4.82 -1.53 -17.44
C ALA A 212 4.04 -2.30 -16.36
N TYR A 213 4.60 -3.36 -15.80
CA TYR A 213 3.97 -4.17 -14.77
C TYR A 213 4.43 -3.75 -13.38
N SER A 214 3.50 -3.28 -12.55
CA SER A 214 3.77 -2.85 -11.17
C SER A 214 3.75 -4.01 -10.18
N TRP A 215 2.83 -4.94 -10.37
CA TRP A 215 2.57 -6.04 -9.43
C TRP A 215 2.77 -7.41 -10.05
N HIS A 216 2.38 -7.58 -11.32
CA HIS A 216 2.36 -8.88 -11.95
C HIS A 216 3.76 -9.36 -12.39
N ASN A 217 4.03 -10.64 -12.23
CA ASN A 217 5.33 -11.25 -12.58
C ASN A 217 5.69 -11.18 -14.08
N TYR A 218 4.76 -10.84 -14.97
CA TYR A 218 5.10 -10.57 -16.38
C TYR A 218 6.07 -9.39 -16.58
N GLY A 219 6.26 -8.55 -15.54
CA GLY A 219 7.30 -7.53 -15.51
C GLY A 219 8.72 -8.05 -15.30
N LYS A 220 8.89 -9.32 -14.91
CA LYS A 220 10.19 -9.96 -14.73
C LYS A 220 10.56 -10.79 -15.95
N PRO A 221 11.85 -10.84 -16.35
CA PRO A 221 12.28 -11.70 -17.44
C PRO A 221 12.25 -13.17 -17.01
N GLU A 222 12.02 -14.06 -17.97
CA GLU A 222 11.95 -15.50 -17.76
C GLU A 222 13.29 -16.09 -17.32
N ILE A 223 14.39 -15.51 -17.81
CA ILE A 223 15.74 -15.88 -17.41
C ILE A 223 16.05 -15.46 -15.97
N GLY A 224 15.26 -14.54 -15.40
CA GLY A 224 15.40 -14.05 -14.05
C GLY A 224 16.31 -12.85 -13.85
N ASN A 225 16.56 -12.51 -12.60
CA ASN A 225 17.49 -11.46 -12.20
C ASN A 225 18.86 -12.08 -11.88
N ARG A 226 19.93 -11.44 -12.30
CA ARG A 226 21.29 -11.94 -12.08
C ARG A 226 21.58 -12.29 -10.61
N SER A 227 21.16 -11.43 -9.68
CA SER A 227 21.38 -11.66 -8.24
C SER A 227 20.66 -12.89 -7.70
N ASP A 228 19.46 -13.16 -8.21
CA ASP A 228 18.63 -14.28 -7.79
C ASP A 228 19.20 -15.59 -8.36
N ILE A 229 19.51 -15.59 -9.66
CA ILE A 229 20.13 -16.73 -10.35
C ILE A 229 21.42 -17.18 -9.64
N GLU A 230 22.34 -16.23 -9.38
CA GLU A 230 23.67 -16.51 -8.80
C GLU A 230 23.62 -16.94 -7.31
N ARG A 231 22.50 -16.73 -6.61
CA ARG A 231 22.44 -16.92 -5.16
C ARG A 231 21.34 -17.87 -4.69
N VAL A 232 20.51 -18.37 -5.61
CA VAL A 232 19.40 -19.24 -5.23
C VAL A 232 19.93 -20.55 -4.57
N PRO A 233 19.47 -20.90 -3.36
CA PRO A 233 19.84 -22.17 -2.74
C PRO A 233 19.18 -23.35 -3.45
N ILE A 234 19.91 -24.46 -3.63
CA ILE A 234 19.38 -25.69 -4.28
C ILE A 234 18.08 -26.18 -3.62
N ASP A 235 17.91 -26.01 -2.32
CA ASP A 235 16.71 -26.45 -1.63
C ASP A 235 15.46 -25.65 -2.03
N ARG A 236 15.60 -24.39 -2.46
CA ARG A 236 14.51 -23.60 -3.03
C ARG A 236 14.09 -24.15 -4.39
N LEU A 237 15.06 -24.51 -5.26
CA LEU A 237 14.79 -25.17 -6.54
C LEU A 237 14.08 -26.52 -6.34
N ARG A 238 14.55 -27.32 -5.38
CA ARG A 238 13.88 -28.58 -4.99
C ARG A 238 12.44 -28.35 -4.50
N ALA A 239 12.22 -27.30 -3.72
CA ALA A 239 10.88 -26.95 -3.24
C ALA A 239 9.96 -26.52 -4.39
N PHE A 240 10.45 -25.67 -5.31
CA PHE A 240 9.71 -25.27 -6.51
C PHE A 240 9.36 -26.49 -7.37
N TYR A 241 10.32 -27.35 -7.67
CA TYR A 241 10.11 -28.60 -8.43
C TYR A 241 9.02 -29.46 -7.79
N ARG A 242 9.14 -29.81 -6.50
CA ARG A 242 8.13 -30.63 -5.80
C ARG A 242 6.76 -30.01 -5.78
N LYS A 243 6.67 -28.69 -5.69
CA LYS A 243 5.41 -27.94 -5.66
C LYS A 243 4.72 -27.91 -7.02
N ARG A 244 5.47 -27.75 -8.12
CA ARG A 244 4.93 -27.45 -9.44
C ARG A 244 4.92 -28.64 -10.39
N TYR A 245 5.90 -29.56 -10.27
CA TYR A 245 6.04 -30.72 -11.14
C TYR A 245 5.21 -31.89 -10.60
N ARG A 246 3.96 -31.93 -11.03
CA ARG A 246 2.94 -32.87 -10.54
C ARG A 246 2.02 -33.26 -11.69
N THR A 247 1.43 -34.46 -11.59
CA THR A 247 0.55 -35.00 -12.63
C THR A 247 -0.68 -34.14 -12.92
N ASP A 248 -1.26 -33.49 -11.90
CA ASP A 248 -2.43 -32.62 -12.05
C ASP A 248 -2.09 -31.18 -12.50
N ASN A 249 -0.78 -30.89 -12.70
CA ASN A 249 -0.25 -29.65 -13.23
C ASN A 249 0.57 -29.86 -14.52
N ALA A 250 0.40 -30.99 -15.17
CA ALA A 250 1.16 -31.38 -16.34
C ALA A 250 0.27 -31.90 -17.46
N MET A 251 0.79 -31.84 -18.68
CA MET A 251 0.18 -32.37 -19.88
C MET A 251 1.23 -33.05 -20.75
N LEU A 252 0.93 -34.25 -21.21
CA LEU A 252 1.76 -34.99 -22.16
C LEU A 252 1.16 -34.86 -23.56
N ILE A 253 1.93 -34.44 -24.55
CA ILE A 253 1.51 -34.38 -25.95
C ILE A 253 2.31 -35.41 -26.76
N ILE A 254 1.62 -36.26 -27.51
CA ILE A 254 2.24 -37.24 -28.41
C ILE A 254 1.71 -36.97 -29.82
N ALA A 255 2.59 -36.54 -30.72
CA ALA A 255 2.21 -36.23 -32.12
C ALA A 255 3.15 -36.93 -33.08
N GLY A 256 2.61 -37.41 -34.20
CA GLY A 256 3.40 -38.11 -35.24
C GLY A 256 2.85 -39.46 -35.61
N ARG A 257 3.71 -40.31 -36.17
CA ARG A 257 3.30 -41.65 -36.58
C ARG A 257 3.53 -42.65 -35.45
N PHE A 258 2.46 -43.17 -34.87
CA PHE A 258 2.44 -44.16 -33.80
C PHE A 258 1.08 -44.86 -33.70
N ASP A 259 1.05 -45.98 -32.95
CA ASP A 259 -0.19 -46.68 -32.59
C ASP A 259 -0.79 -46.05 -31.30
N VAL A 260 -2.00 -45.55 -31.38
CA VAL A 260 -2.63 -44.82 -30.27
C VAL A 260 -2.87 -45.70 -29.06
N GLU A 261 -3.37 -46.94 -29.25
CA GLU A 261 -3.66 -47.87 -28.15
C GLU A 261 -2.39 -48.28 -27.44
N LYS A 262 -1.33 -48.58 -28.17
CA LYS A 262 -0.02 -48.88 -27.58
C LYS A 262 0.56 -47.70 -26.83
N ALA A 263 0.47 -46.50 -27.38
CA ALA A 263 0.93 -45.28 -26.72
C ALA A 263 0.18 -45.02 -25.40
N LEU A 264 -1.15 -45.18 -25.39
CA LEU A 264 -1.98 -45.01 -24.19
C LEU A 264 -1.68 -46.08 -23.12
N ASN A 265 -1.40 -47.32 -23.53
CA ASN A 265 -0.98 -48.39 -22.62
C ASN A 265 0.37 -48.06 -21.95
N VAL A 266 1.32 -47.52 -22.70
CA VAL A 266 2.61 -47.07 -22.15
C VAL A 266 2.42 -45.85 -21.22
N VAL A 267 1.55 -44.91 -21.55
CA VAL A 267 1.21 -43.77 -20.67
C VAL A 267 0.58 -44.26 -19.37
N GLU A 268 -0.36 -45.23 -19.42
CA GLU A 268 -0.95 -45.85 -18.27
C GLU A 268 0.11 -46.53 -17.36
N GLU A 269 1.01 -47.29 -17.99
CA GLU A 269 2.11 -47.96 -17.29
C GLU A 269 3.07 -46.96 -16.61
N ALA A 270 3.47 -45.89 -17.32
CA ALA A 270 4.51 -44.97 -16.86
C ALA A 270 3.95 -43.91 -15.86
N PHE A 271 2.78 -43.34 -16.12
CA PHE A 271 2.19 -42.28 -15.31
C PHE A 271 1.07 -42.75 -14.38
N GLY A 272 0.40 -43.88 -14.64
CA GLY A 272 -0.78 -44.32 -13.90
C GLY A 272 -0.48 -44.65 -12.43
N SER A 273 0.75 -45.08 -12.12
CA SER A 273 1.18 -45.35 -10.74
C SER A 273 1.56 -44.08 -9.95
N LEU A 274 1.73 -42.94 -10.63
CA LEU A 274 2.07 -41.69 -9.98
C LEU A 274 0.86 -41.15 -9.22
N THR A 275 1.04 -40.88 -7.93
CA THR A 275 -0.05 -40.43 -7.07
C THR A 275 -0.35 -38.96 -7.30
N ARG A 276 -1.64 -38.61 -7.37
CA ARG A 276 -2.06 -37.23 -7.29
C ARG A 276 -1.76 -36.66 -5.91
N PRO A 277 -1.05 -35.53 -5.79
CA PRO A 277 -0.86 -34.90 -4.49
C PRO A 277 -2.19 -34.53 -3.82
N VAL A 278 -2.27 -34.70 -2.50
CA VAL A 278 -3.47 -34.40 -1.71
C VAL A 278 -3.70 -32.89 -1.61
N GLU A 279 -2.60 -32.13 -1.53
CA GLU A 279 -2.64 -30.69 -1.44
C GLU A 279 -3.05 -30.08 -2.80
N SER A 280 -3.98 -29.16 -2.77
CA SER A 280 -4.35 -28.38 -3.97
C SER A 280 -3.18 -27.50 -4.41
N LEU A 281 -3.05 -27.32 -5.73
CA LEU A 281 -2.08 -26.38 -6.26
C LEU A 281 -2.53 -24.95 -5.94
N ASP A 282 -1.61 -24.13 -5.40
CA ASP A 282 -1.87 -22.72 -5.14
C ASP A 282 -2.17 -21.99 -6.45
N ARG A 283 -3.30 -21.29 -6.49
CA ARG A 283 -3.65 -20.41 -7.60
C ARG A 283 -2.91 -19.08 -7.46
N THR A 284 -2.45 -18.55 -8.56
CA THR A 284 -2.00 -17.16 -8.63
C THR A 284 -3.22 -16.24 -8.61
N TYR A 285 -3.18 -15.20 -7.80
CA TYR A 285 -4.28 -14.24 -7.62
C TYR A 285 -3.84 -12.77 -7.76
N THR A 286 -2.55 -12.55 -8.12
CA THR A 286 -2.05 -11.20 -8.37
C THR A 286 -2.56 -10.72 -9.72
N GLU A 287 -3.29 -9.62 -9.71
CA GLU A 287 -3.79 -8.94 -10.90
C GLU A 287 -3.04 -7.62 -11.07
N GLU A 288 -2.68 -7.28 -12.32
CA GLU A 288 -2.06 -5.99 -12.62
C GLU A 288 -3.14 -4.90 -12.55
N PRO A 289 -2.93 -3.80 -11.80
CA PRO A 289 -3.87 -2.69 -11.79
C PRO A 289 -3.90 -1.97 -13.15
N PRO A 290 -5.00 -1.30 -13.50
CA PRO A 290 -5.03 -0.41 -14.64
C PRO A 290 -3.92 0.64 -14.54
N GLN A 291 -3.28 0.94 -15.67
CA GLN A 291 -2.23 1.96 -15.71
C GLN A 291 -2.84 3.36 -15.68
N ASP A 292 -2.33 4.25 -14.80
CA ASP A 292 -2.89 5.59 -14.54
C ASP A 292 -2.37 6.67 -15.50
N GLY A 293 -1.38 6.35 -16.33
CA GLY A 293 -0.76 7.31 -17.24
C GLY A 293 0.41 6.72 -18.00
N GLU A 294 0.94 7.47 -18.96
CA GLU A 294 2.10 7.03 -19.73
C GLU A 294 3.33 6.85 -18.84
N ARG A 295 4.02 5.74 -19.02
CA ARG A 295 5.30 5.43 -18.36
C ARG A 295 6.42 5.51 -19.38
N SER A 296 7.66 5.85 -18.97
CA SER A 296 8.78 5.96 -19.88
C SER A 296 10.07 5.40 -19.31
N VAL A 297 10.91 4.85 -20.19
CA VAL A 297 12.25 4.39 -19.87
C VAL A 297 13.25 4.80 -20.96
N THR A 298 14.38 5.36 -20.54
CA THR A 298 15.48 5.71 -21.45
C THR A 298 16.75 5.00 -21.00
N LEU A 299 17.31 4.21 -21.92
CA LEU A 299 18.59 3.53 -21.74
C LEU A 299 19.68 4.24 -22.55
N ARG A 300 20.88 4.37 -21.98
CA ARG A 300 22.07 4.84 -22.67
C ARG A 300 23.11 3.73 -22.70
N ARG A 301 23.51 3.30 -23.92
CA ARG A 301 24.48 2.22 -24.13
C ARG A 301 25.53 2.65 -25.14
N PHE A 302 26.74 2.07 -25.03
CA PHE A 302 27.81 2.28 -26.00
C PHE A 302 27.46 1.62 -27.33
N GLY A 303 27.67 2.34 -28.43
CA GLY A 303 27.60 1.81 -29.82
C GLY A 303 26.17 1.53 -30.31
N GLY A 304 26.08 0.95 -31.48
CA GLY A 304 24.85 0.47 -32.07
C GLY A 304 23.95 1.55 -32.69
N LEU A 305 22.80 1.11 -33.18
CA LEU A 305 21.72 1.98 -33.65
C LEU A 305 20.72 2.18 -32.50
N GLY A 306 20.13 3.37 -32.41
CA GLY A 306 19.05 3.62 -31.50
C GLY A 306 17.85 2.70 -31.73
N THR A 307 17.17 2.35 -30.68
CA THR A 307 15.95 1.54 -30.73
C THR A 307 14.87 2.24 -29.90
N VAL A 308 13.65 2.25 -30.42
CA VAL A 308 12.48 2.76 -29.69
C VAL A 308 11.43 1.67 -29.59
N GLY A 309 10.64 1.71 -28.51
CA GLY A 309 9.56 0.75 -28.28
C GLY A 309 8.36 1.38 -27.63
N VAL A 310 7.21 0.75 -27.85
CA VAL A 310 5.95 1.07 -27.16
C VAL A 310 5.31 -0.23 -26.72
N HIS A 311 4.91 -0.28 -25.48
CA HIS A 311 4.24 -1.41 -24.85
C HIS A 311 2.85 -0.98 -24.37
N TYR A 312 1.84 -1.81 -24.64
CA TYR A 312 0.47 -1.66 -24.14
C TYR A 312 0.04 -2.93 -23.42
N HIS A 313 -0.73 -2.80 -22.34
CA HIS A 313 -1.45 -3.93 -21.78
C HIS A 313 -2.61 -4.30 -22.69
N ILE A 314 -2.78 -5.61 -22.94
CA ILE A 314 -3.85 -6.17 -23.77
C ILE A 314 -4.54 -7.33 -23.01
N PRO A 315 -5.75 -7.73 -23.40
CA PRO A 315 -6.42 -8.86 -22.76
C PRO A 315 -5.63 -10.16 -22.83
N ALA A 316 -5.93 -11.08 -21.93
CA ALA A 316 -5.42 -12.45 -21.97
C ALA A 316 -5.66 -13.12 -23.33
N GLY A 317 -4.81 -14.09 -23.70
CA GLY A 317 -4.94 -14.80 -24.98
C GLY A 317 -6.26 -15.56 -25.17
N SER A 318 -6.91 -15.95 -24.10
CA SER A 318 -8.25 -16.58 -24.11
C SER A 318 -9.41 -15.60 -24.39
N HIS A 319 -9.20 -14.29 -24.20
CA HIS A 319 -10.24 -13.26 -24.36
C HIS A 319 -10.67 -13.13 -25.84
N PRO A 320 -11.98 -12.87 -26.13
CA PRO A 320 -12.47 -12.69 -27.49
C PRO A 320 -11.77 -11.57 -28.28
N ASP A 321 -11.42 -10.45 -27.62
CA ASP A 321 -10.76 -9.32 -28.27
C ASP A 321 -9.33 -9.63 -28.75
N TYR A 322 -8.70 -10.71 -28.24
CA TYR A 322 -7.31 -11.01 -28.57
C TYR A 322 -7.08 -11.28 -30.08
N ALA A 323 -8.04 -11.91 -30.74
CA ALA A 323 -7.97 -12.13 -32.19
C ALA A 323 -7.88 -10.81 -32.97
N ALA A 324 -8.73 -9.84 -32.62
CA ALA A 324 -8.69 -8.50 -33.23
C ALA A 324 -7.39 -7.75 -32.92
N VAL A 325 -6.84 -7.89 -31.69
CA VAL A 325 -5.54 -7.31 -31.32
C VAL A 325 -4.40 -7.93 -32.11
N GLN A 326 -4.41 -9.24 -32.34
CA GLN A 326 -3.39 -9.89 -33.16
C GLN A 326 -3.45 -9.43 -34.62
N VAL A 327 -4.64 -9.31 -35.20
CA VAL A 327 -4.83 -8.74 -36.54
C VAL A 327 -4.37 -7.28 -36.58
N LEU A 328 -4.71 -6.48 -35.58
CA LEU A 328 -4.23 -5.09 -35.42
C LEU A 328 -2.70 -5.01 -35.43
N SER A 329 -2.01 -5.92 -34.75
CA SER A 329 -0.55 -5.99 -34.76
C SER A 329 0.01 -6.11 -36.18
N ARG A 330 -0.60 -6.96 -37.03
CA ARG A 330 -0.21 -7.11 -38.44
C ARG A 330 -0.54 -5.88 -39.27
N LEU A 331 -1.74 -5.31 -39.09
CA LEU A 331 -2.17 -4.07 -39.76
C LEU A 331 -1.19 -2.90 -39.51
N LEU A 332 -0.62 -2.86 -38.31
CA LEU A 332 0.31 -1.79 -37.96
C LEU A 332 1.75 -2.06 -38.44
N THR A 333 2.26 -3.29 -38.31
CA THR A 333 3.71 -3.52 -38.36
C THR A 333 4.19 -4.45 -39.44
N ALA A 334 3.29 -5.16 -40.17
CA ALA A 334 3.70 -6.13 -41.17
C ALA A 334 4.39 -5.48 -42.38
N ALA A 335 5.54 -6.00 -42.76
CA ALA A 335 6.23 -5.61 -44.03
C ALA A 335 5.55 -6.27 -45.23
N PRO A 336 5.37 -5.56 -46.35
CA PRO A 336 5.61 -4.13 -46.56
C PRO A 336 4.37 -3.26 -46.34
N SER A 337 3.23 -3.84 -45.91
CA SER A 337 1.88 -3.25 -45.98
C SER A 337 1.39 -2.61 -44.69
N GLY A 338 2.12 -2.76 -43.60
CA GLY A 338 1.71 -2.19 -42.29
C GLY A 338 1.74 -0.67 -42.27
N ARG A 339 0.75 -0.05 -41.63
CA ARG A 339 0.66 1.41 -41.58
C ARG A 339 1.88 2.07 -40.92
N LEU A 340 2.37 1.54 -39.81
CA LEU A 340 3.61 2.03 -39.19
C LEU A 340 4.86 1.65 -40.02
N TYR A 341 4.84 0.49 -40.67
CA TYR A 341 5.93 0.15 -41.60
C TYR A 341 6.05 1.20 -42.71
N SER A 342 4.93 1.56 -43.30
CA SER A 342 4.90 2.59 -44.36
C SER A 342 5.30 3.97 -43.85
N LEU A 343 4.83 4.32 -42.64
CA LEU A 343 5.13 5.63 -42.02
C LEU A 343 6.58 5.78 -41.59
N LEU A 344 7.20 4.71 -41.09
CA LEU A 344 8.50 4.80 -40.43
C LEU A 344 9.64 4.21 -41.27
N VAL A 345 9.43 3.04 -41.89
CA VAL A 345 10.46 2.31 -42.63
C VAL A 345 10.56 2.81 -44.07
N GLN A 346 9.44 2.89 -44.78
CA GLN A 346 9.46 3.37 -46.20
C GLN A 346 9.87 4.84 -46.31
N THR A 347 9.68 5.65 -45.27
CA THR A 347 10.12 7.06 -45.19
C THR A 347 11.56 7.22 -44.70
N GLY A 348 12.27 6.11 -44.42
CA GLY A 348 13.68 6.14 -43.99
C GLY A 348 13.92 6.69 -42.59
N LYS A 349 12.90 6.76 -41.72
CA LYS A 349 13.06 7.10 -40.31
C LYS A 349 13.55 5.91 -39.49
N ALA A 350 13.09 4.72 -39.83
CA ALA A 350 13.46 3.46 -39.21
C ALA A 350 14.08 2.50 -40.20
N SER A 351 14.98 1.63 -39.76
CA SER A 351 15.52 0.52 -40.52
C SER A 351 14.66 -0.75 -40.45
N SER A 352 13.88 -0.89 -39.36
CA SER A 352 12.95 -2.01 -39.16
C SER A 352 11.88 -1.67 -38.15
N ILE A 353 10.75 -2.38 -38.23
CA ILE A 353 9.70 -2.35 -37.20
C ILE A 353 9.16 -3.77 -36.98
N LYS A 354 8.86 -4.11 -35.75
CA LYS A 354 8.24 -5.39 -35.34
C LYS A 354 7.16 -5.13 -34.33
N GLY A 355 6.01 -5.81 -34.45
CA GLY A 355 4.93 -5.81 -33.50
C GLY A 355 4.65 -7.23 -33.04
N ARG A 356 4.45 -7.40 -31.72
CA ARG A 356 4.10 -8.69 -31.11
C ARG A 356 3.02 -8.51 -30.06
N ALA A 357 1.85 -9.09 -30.32
CA ALA A 357 0.82 -9.29 -29.33
C ALA A 357 1.04 -10.66 -28.67
N SER A 358 1.36 -10.71 -27.39
CA SER A 358 1.65 -11.94 -26.65
C SER A 358 0.37 -12.51 -26.05
N ALA A 359 0.02 -13.75 -26.47
CA ALA A 359 -1.04 -14.52 -25.84
C ALA A 359 -0.50 -15.07 -24.51
N LEU A 360 -0.97 -14.54 -23.40
CA LEU A 360 -0.61 -14.97 -22.05
C LEU A 360 -1.86 -15.40 -21.29
N HIS A 361 -1.69 -16.15 -20.20
CA HIS A 361 -2.79 -16.65 -19.36
C HIS A 361 -3.59 -15.49 -18.74
N ASP A 362 -2.89 -14.51 -18.19
CA ASP A 362 -3.44 -13.28 -17.63
C ASP A 362 -3.28 -12.14 -18.66
N PRO A 363 -3.80 -10.93 -18.42
CA PRO A 363 -3.66 -9.81 -19.34
C PRO A 363 -2.21 -9.61 -19.79
N GLY A 364 -2.01 -9.70 -21.10
CA GLY A 364 -0.70 -9.77 -21.75
C GLY A 364 -0.21 -8.43 -22.26
N SER A 365 0.70 -8.46 -23.24
CA SER A 365 1.37 -7.30 -23.77
C SER A 365 1.29 -7.20 -25.29
N PHE A 366 1.11 -5.97 -25.80
CA PHE A 366 1.35 -5.63 -27.18
C PHE A 366 2.58 -4.73 -27.25
N LEU A 367 3.67 -5.28 -27.77
CA LEU A 367 4.94 -4.62 -27.90
C LEU A 367 5.20 -4.26 -29.36
N ILE A 368 5.57 -3.02 -29.62
CA ILE A 368 6.04 -2.54 -30.93
C ILE A 368 7.45 -1.99 -30.75
N MET A 369 8.41 -2.56 -31.49
CA MET A 369 9.81 -2.16 -31.46
C MET A 369 10.25 -1.68 -32.83
N SER A 370 11.05 -0.63 -32.88
CA SER A 370 11.56 -0.08 -34.14
C SER A 370 13.02 0.34 -33.96
N ARG A 371 13.86 -0.06 -34.90
CA ARG A 371 15.26 0.33 -34.93
C ARG A 371 15.44 1.60 -35.77
N VAL A 372 16.12 2.57 -35.18
CA VAL A 372 16.39 3.88 -35.82
C VAL A 372 17.23 3.68 -37.10
N ALA A 373 16.92 4.39 -38.17
CA ALA A 373 17.76 4.41 -39.35
C ALA A 373 19.10 5.15 -39.10
N PRO A 374 20.20 4.75 -39.75
CA PRO A 374 21.50 5.42 -39.57
C PRO A 374 21.39 6.95 -39.70
N GLY A 375 21.98 7.69 -38.75
CA GLY A 375 22.00 9.15 -38.76
C GLY A 375 20.68 9.84 -38.37
N LYS A 376 19.65 9.07 -37.93
CA LYS A 376 18.36 9.58 -37.44
C LYS A 376 18.30 9.61 -35.92
N SER A 377 17.36 10.41 -35.38
CA SER A 377 17.15 10.58 -33.95
C SER A 377 16.18 9.54 -33.40
N PRO A 378 16.51 8.86 -32.27
CA PRO A 378 15.57 8.00 -31.59
C PRO A 378 14.31 8.75 -31.13
N HIS A 379 14.46 9.99 -30.68
CA HIS A 379 13.35 10.81 -30.23
C HIS A 379 12.36 11.12 -31.36
N GLU A 380 12.86 11.57 -32.52
CA GLU A 380 12.01 11.85 -33.70
C GLU A 380 11.28 10.59 -34.20
N LEU A 381 11.95 9.41 -34.14
CA LEU A 381 11.33 8.15 -34.51
C LEU A 381 10.22 7.78 -33.53
N LEU A 382 10.45 7.95 -32.22
CA LEU A 382 9.45 7.69 -31.20
C LEU A 382 8.23 8.60 -31.38
N GLU A 383 8.42 9.90 -31.53
CA GLU A 383 7.32 10.84 -31.78
C GLU A 383 6.49 10.47 -33.02
N ALA A 384 7.17 10.11 -34.12
CA ALA A 384 6.49 9.68 -35.34
C ALA A 384 5.69 8.37 -35.13
N MET A 385 6.25 7.42 -34.34
CA MET A 385 5.58 6.17 -33.98
C MET A 385 4.34 6.45 -33.13
N LEU A 386 4.44 7.27 -32.07
CA LEU A 386 3.33 7.62 -31.20
C LEU A 386 2.20 8.30 -31.96
N LYS A 387 2.54 9.28 -32.82
CA LYS A 387 1.56 9.95 -33.68
C LYS A 387 0.87 8.95 -34.63
N GLY A 388 1.62 8.01 -35.20
CA GLY A 388 1.06 6.96 -36.06
C GLY A 388 0.12 6.02 -35.32
N LEU A 389 0.44 5.67 -34.07
CA LEU A 389 -0.41 4.86 -33.19
C LEU A 389 -1.70 5.59 -32.80
N GLU A 390 -1.60 6.86 -32.43
CA GLU A 390 -2.76 7.70 -32.10
C GLU A 390 -3.71 7.91 -33.29
N GLN A 391 -3.17 7.91 -34.50
CA GLN A 391 -3.98 7.97 -35.72
C GLN A 391 -4.62 6.63 -36.11
N ALA A 392 -4.12 5.50 -35.59
CA ALA A 392 -4.59 4.17 -35.98
C ALA A 392 -6.07 3.92 -35.69
N TRP A 393 -6.61 4.52 -34.61
CA TRP A 393 -8.04 4.40 -34.31
C TRP A 393 -8.90 5.55 -34.84
N LEU A 394 -8.28 6.59 -35.39
CA LEU A 394 -9.00 7.71 -35.98
C LEU A 394 -9.33 7.45 -37.46
N THR A 395 -8.48 6.69 -38.16
CA THR A 395 -8.65 6.37 -39.57
C THR A 395 -9.16 4.97 -39.74
N PRO A 396 -10.37 4.74 -40.30
CA PRO A 396 -10.90 3.41 -40.55
C PRO A 396 -9.92 2.52 -41.30
N PHE A 397 -9.92 1.23 -41.02
CA PHE A 397 -9.13 0.24 -41.74
C PHE A 397 -9.86 -0.12 -43.04
N HIS A 398 -9.12 -0.11 -44.17
CA HIS A 398 -9.68 -0.51 -45.44
C HIS A 398 -9.91 -2.06 -45.49
N PRO A 399 -10.98 -2.54 -46.09
CA PRO A 399 -11.25 -3.99 -46.17
C PRO A 399 -10.05 -4.80 -46.68
N ASP A 400 -9.31 -4.31 -47.71
CA ASP A 400 -8.14 -5.00 -48.25
C ASP A 400 -6.95 -5.03 -47.25
N GLU A 401 -6.78 -4.01 -46.40
CA GLU A 401 -5.76 -4.01 -45.35
C GLU A 401 -6.10 -5.09 -44.31
N LEU A 402 -7.36 -5.12 -43.88
CA LEU A 402 -7.86 -6.12 -42.95
C LEU A 402 -7.68 -7.54 -43.49
N GLU A 403 -8.12 -7.78 -44.74
CA GLU A 403 -8.02 -9.09 -45.32
C GLU A 403 -6.57 -9.58 -45.43
N ARG A 404 -5.65 -8.73 -45.88
CA ARG A 404 -4.22 -9.07 -45.88
C ARG A 404 -3.66 -9.41 -44.51
N ALA A 405 -4.00 -8.64 -43.49
CA ALA A 405 -3.54 -8.87 -42.11
C ALA A 405 -4.09 -10.18 -41.55
N ARG A 406 -5.40 -10.43 -41.76
CA ARG A 406 -6.08 -11.65 -41.37
C ARG A 406 -5.44 -12.87 -42.04
N GLN A 407 -5.23 -12.83 -43.34
CA GLN A 407 -4.58 -13.90 -44.10
C GLN A 407 -3.14 -14.16 -43.65
N GLN A 408 -2.41 -13.12 -43.22
CA GLN A 408 -1.07 -13.32 -42.68
C GLN A 408 -1.13 -14.10 -41.33
N VAL A 409 -2.07 -13.80 -40.44
CA VAL A 409 -2.22 -14.53 -39.19
C VAL A 409 -2.62 -15.99 -39.45
N LEU A 410 -3.59 -16.21 -40.33
CA LEU A 410 -4.07 -17.56 -40.66
C LEU A 410 -2.96 -18.37 -41.34
N ARG A 411 -2.27 -17.79 -42.34
CA ARG A 411 -1.13 -18.44 -43.00
C ARG A 411 -0.04 -18.85 -42.00
N ASP A 412 0.31 -17.99 -41.05
CA ASP A 412 1.34 -18.33 -40.05
C ASP A 412 0.90 -19.54 -39.20
N ARG A 413 -0.41 -19.68 -38.90
CA ARG A 413 -0.97 -20.84 -38.23
C ARG A 413 -0.98 -22.10 -39.12
N ASP A 414 -1.37 -21.96 -40.36
CA ASP A 414 -1.37 -23.08 -41.31
C ASP A 414 0.04 -23.63 -41.52
N LEU A 415 1.04 -22.76 -41.58
CA LEU A 415 2.46 -23.15 -41.68
C LEU A 415 2.92 -23.91 -40.41
N ILE A 416 2.40 -23.58 -39.24
CA ILE A 416 2.70 -24.32 -38.00
C ILE A 416 2.00 -25.70 -38.04
N ALA A 417 0.74 -25.74 -38.42
CA ALA A 417 -0.06 -26.98 -38.46
C ALA A 417 0.40 -27.95 -39.57
N SER A 418 0.95 -27.44 -40.68
CA SER A 418 1.45 -28.23 -41.81
C SER A 418 2.96 -28.48 -41.79
N ASP A 419 3.67 -28.10 -40.74
CA ASP A 419 5.09 -28.31 -40.59
C ASP A 419 5.41 -29.82 -40.63
N PRO A 420 6.35 -30.28 -41.49
CA PRO A 420 6.75 -31.68 -41.50
C PRO A 420 7.45 -32.16 -40.24
N ASP A 421 7.82 -31.27 -39.34
CA ASP A 421 8.32 -31.58 -38.01
C ASP A 421 7.19 -31.30 -36.97
N PRO A 422 6.63 -32.32 -36.33
CA PRO A 422 5.53 -32.16 -35.40
C PRO A 422 5.85 -31.27 -34.19
N ASN A 423 7.13 -31.06 -33.91
CA ASN A 423 7.59 -30.33 -32.74
C ASN A 423 7.00 -28.92 -32.65
N ARG A 424 7.01 -28.16 -33.75
CA ARG A 424 6.53 -26.78 -33.79
C ARG A 424 5.05 -26.69 -33.46
N PHE A 425 4.25 -27.62 -33.95
CA PHE A 425 2.83 -27.71 -33.67
C PHE A 425 2.57 -28.11 -32.22
N VAL A 426 3.34 -29.06 -31.71
CA VAL A 426 3.26 -29.53 -30.30
C VAL A 426 3.55 -28.39 -29.29
N ILE A 427 4.60 -27.62 -29.55
CA ILE A 427 4.93 -26.46 -28.68
C ILE A 427 3.83 -25.39 -28.74
N GLU A 428 3.26 -25.13 -29.91
CA GLU A 428 2.15 -24.16 -30.02
C GLU A 428 0.91 -24.64 -29.27
N LEU A 429 0.53 -25.94 -29.36
CA LEU A 429 -0.56 -26.52 -28.58
C LEU A 429 -0.27 -26.43 -27.07
N SER A 430 0.95 -26.65 -26.67
CA SER A 430 1.39 -26.49 -25.28
C SER A 430 1.19 -25.07 -24.78
N ASN A 431 1.65 -24.07 -25.54
CA ASN A 431 1.49 -22.66 -25.19
C ASN A 431 0.00 -22.29 -25.03
N TRP A 432 -0.86 -22.71 -25.96
CA TRP A 432 -2.30 -22.46 -25.85
C TRP A 432 -2.95 -23.22 -24.69
N SER A 433 -2.46 -24.41 -24.38
CA SER A 433 -2.91 -25.17 -23.18
C SER A 433 -2.60 -24.43 -21.88
N ALA A 434 -1.47 -23.75 -21.82
CA ALA A 434 -1.08 -22.94 -20.67
C ALA A 434 -1.99 -21.73 -20.43
N LEU A 435 -2.73 -21.29 -21.45
CA LEU A 435 -3.78 -20.24 -21.33
C LEU A 435 -5.09 -20.78 -20.74
N GLY A 436 -5.17 -22.09 -20.45
CA GLY A 436 -6.32 -22.76 -19.85
C GLY A 436 -6.77 -24.03 -20.60
N ASP A 437 -6.83 -23.99 -21.94
CA ASP A 437 -7.27 -25.14 -22.75
C ASP A 437 -6.64 -25.12 -24.17
N TRP A 438 -6.17 -26.28 -24.64
CA TRP A 438 -5.54 -26.43 -25.96
C TRP A 438 -6.49 -26.10 -27.14
N ARG A 439 -7.80 -26.25 -26.96
CA ARG A 439 -8.81 -25.92 -27.98
C ARG A 439 -8.88 -24.43 -28.28
N LEU A 440 -8.35 -23.58 -27.40
CA LEU A 440 -8.19 -22.15 -27.67
C LEU A 440 -7.36 -21.89 -28.93
N PHE A 441 -6.46 -22.79 -29.29
CA PHE A 441 -5.73 -22.72 -30.56
C PHE A 441 -6.68 -22.65 -31.77
N PHE A 442 -7.70 -23.49 -31.82
CA PHE A 442 -8.71 -23.56 -32.91
C PHE A 442 -9.74 -22.44 -32.78
N ILE A 443 -10.26 -22.23 -31.57
CA ILE A 443 -11.20 -21.13 -31.29
C ILE A 443 -10.62 -19.78 -31.70
N HIS A 444 -9.34 -19.57 -31.47
CA HIS A 444 -8.68 -18.32 -31.85
C HIS A 444 -8.57 -18.21 -33.39
N ARG A 445 -8.25 -19.29 -34.11
CA ARG A 445 -8.25 -19.31 -35.56
C ARG A 445 -9.64 -18.91 -36.13
N ASP A 446 -10.68 -19.57 -35.64
CA ASP A 446 -12.06 -19.31 -36.06
C ASP A 446 -12.49 -17.86 -35.76
N ARG A 447 -12.04 -17.33 -34.64
CA ARG A 447 -12.22 -15.91 -34.32
C ARG A 447 -11.47 -14.98 -35.26
N VAL A 448 -10.21 -15.30 -35.64
CA VAL A 448 -9.42 -14.50 -36.58
C VAL A 448 -10.11 -14.44 -37.95
N GLU A 449 -10.69 -15.55 -38.44
CA GLU A 449 -11.47 -15.60 -39.68
C GLU A 449 -12.66 -14.65 -39.67
N GLN A 450 -13.24 -14.37 -38.49
CA GLN A 450 -14.44 -13.56 -38.32
C GLN A 450 -14.14 -12.12 -37.90
N VAL A 451 -12.87 -11.74 -37.71
CA VAL A 451 -12.51 -10.38 -37.29
C VAL A 451 -12.96 -9.35 -38.33
N THR A 452 -13.71 -8.34 -37.86
CA THR A 452 -14.18 -7.22 -38.68
C THR A 452 -13.33 -5.95 -38.46
N ALA A 453 -13.44 -5.00 -39.41
CA ALA A 453 -12.77 -3.72 -39.32
C ALA A 453 -13.22 -2.91 -38.08
N GLU A 454 -14.50 -2.99 -37.74
CA GLU A 454 -15.08 -2.34 -36.56
C GLU A 454 -14.51 -2.91 -35.25
N GLN A 455 -14.34 -4.24 -35.20
CA GLN A 455 -13.71 -4.89 -34.03
C GLN A 455 -12.24 -4.43 -33.88
N VAL A 456 -11.48 -4.42 -34.99
CA VAL A 456 -10.08 -3.93 -34.96
C VAL A 456 -10.01 -2.47 -34.55
N GLN A 457 -10.92 -1.64 -35.08
CA GLN A 457 -11.02 -0.22 -34.73
C GLN A 457 -11.37 -0.05 -33.22
N SER A 458 -12.29 -0.87 -32.73
CA SER A 458 -12.71 -0.85 -31.32
C SER A 458 -11.58 -1.22 -30.37
N VAL A 459 -10.84 -2.31 -30.64
CA VAL A 459 -9.70 -2.72 -29.82
C VAL A 459 -8.54 -1.72 -29.90
N ALA A 460 -8.28 -1.13 -31.09
CA ALA A 460 -7.29 -0.08 -31.23
C ALA A 460 -7.64 1.12 -30.32
N LYS A 461 -8.90 1.58 -30.40
CA LYS A 461 -9.39 2.68 -29.57
C LYS A 461 -9.36 2.36 -28.07
N ARG A 462 -9.64 1.10 -27.68
CA ARG A 462 -9.71 0.67 -26.29
C ARG A 462 -8.34 0.51 -25.64
N TYR A 463 -7.39 -0.12 -26.34
CA TYR A 463 -6.13 -0.55 -25.74
C TYR A 463 -4.92 0.33 -26.11
N LEU A 464 -4.92 1.04 -27.25
CA LEU A 464 -3.80 1.91 -27.64
C LEU A 464 -3.93 3.34 -27.06
N GLN A 465 -4.42 3.47 -25.84
CA GLN A 465 -4.56 4.73 -25.16
C GLN A 465 -3.23 5.21 -24.56
N PRO A 466 -2.97 6.54 -24.52
CA PRO A 466 -1.79 7.09 -23.85
C PRO A 466 -1.67 6.64 -22.39
N SER A 467 -2.80 6.54 -21.66
CA SER A 467 -2.81 6.09 -20.28
C SER A 467 -2.42 4.61 -20.08
N ASN A 468 -2.50 3.79 -21.13
CA ASN A 468 -2.20 2.35 -21.13
C ASN A 468 -0.84 2.03 -21.76
N ARG A 469 0.02 3.03 -22.01
CA ARG A 469 1.27 2.80 -22.74
C ARG A 469 2.50 3.04 -21.89
N THR A 470 3.52 2.23 -22.14
CA THR A 470 4.88 2.45 -21.66
C THR A 470 5.80 2.64 -22.86
N VAL A 471 6.50 3.77 -22.90
CA VAL A 471 7.41 4.10 -23.98
C VAL A 471 8.85 3.83 -23.59
N GLY A 472 9.65 3.34 -24.53
CA GLY A 472 11.06 3.04 -24.31
C GLY A 472 11.95 3.58 -25.42
N GLN A 473 13.12 4.05 -25.04
CA GLN A 473 14.15 4.40 -26.01
C GLN A 473 15.54 3.97 -25.53
N LEU A 474 16.29 3.38 -26.42
CA LEU A 474 17.71 3.13 -26.26
C LEU A 474 18.48 4.13 -27.11
N VAL A 475 19.28 4.97 -26.46
CA VAL A 475 20.05 6.05 -27.05
C VAL A 475 21.52 5.63 -27.09
N PRO A 476 22.11 5.48 -28.28
CA PRO A 476 23.56 5.25 -28.44
C PRO A 476 24.33 6.40 -27.80
N THR A 477 25.34 6.06 -27.00
CA THR A 477 26.16 7.05 -26.27
C THR A 477 27.61 6.57 -26.27
N GLU A 478 28.55 7.45 -26.63
CA GLU A 478 29.99 7.09 -26.66
C GLU A 478 30.54 6.72 -25.28
N LYS A 479 30.03 7.37 -24.23
CA LYS A 479 30.48 7.14 -22.84
C LYS A 479 29.27 7.10 -21.91
N PRO A 480 28.65 5.93 -21.73
CA PRO A 480 27.51 5.82 -20.80
C PRO A 480 28.00 5.96 -19.34
N GLU A 481 27.41 6.91 -18.63
CA GLU A 481 27.65 7.08 -17.20
C GLU A 481 26.80 6.09 -16.40
N ARG A 482 27.44 5.40 -15.44
CA ARG A 482 26.78 4.47 -14.53
C ARG A 482 27.33 4.68 -13.13
N THR A 483 26.42 4.98 -12.19
CA THR A 483 26.79 5.06 -10.78
C THR A 483 26.58 3.70 -10.11
N LEU A 484 27.64 3.16 -9.53
CA LEU A 484 27.56 1.97 -8.69
C LEU A 484 27.13 2.41 -7.28
N VAL A 485 25.95 1.95 -6.85
CA VAL A 485 25.50 2.12 -5.46
C VAL A 485 26.02 0.91 -4.67
N PRO A 486 26.88 1.11 -3.65
CA PRO A 486 27.40 0.00 -2.87
C PRO A 486 26.27 -0.71 -2.10
N GLY A 487 26.42 -2.00 -1.91
CA GLY A 487 25.52 -2.81 -1.07
C GLY A 487 25.64 -2.44 0.42
N ALA A 488 24.75 -2.98 1.24
CA ALA A 488 24.84 -2.82 2.68
C ALA A 488 26.15 -3.44 3.21
N PRO A 489 26.89 -2.70 4.06
CA PRO A 489 28.08 -3.25 4.70
C PRO A 489 27.72 -4.33 5.70
N ASP A 490 28.72 -5.09 6.16
CA ASP A 490 28.54 -6.01 7.28
C ASP A 490 28.32 -5.20 8.58
N VAL A 491 27.06 -5.09 8.98
CA VAL A 491 26.65 -4.33 10.16
C VAL A 491 27.23 -4.94 11.44
N ALA A 492 27.39 -6.26 11.51
CA ALA A 492 27.97 -6.93 12.69
C ALA A 492 29.39 -6.42 12.96
N THR A 493 30.21 -6.38 11.92
CA THR A 493 31.59 -5.84 12.02
C THR A 493 31.59 -4.34 12.36
N MET A 494 30.64 -3.57 11.85
CA MET A 494 30.57 -2.11 12.12
C MET A 494 30.21 -1.79 13.57
N VAL A 495 29.40 -2.63 14.23
CA VAL A 495 28.95 -2.40 15.61
C VAL A 495 29.86 -3.09 16.63
N ASP A 496 30.75 -3.98 16.19
CA ASP A 496 31.66 -4.67 17.07
C ASP A 496 32.61 -3.66 17.78
N GLY A 497 32.62 -3.72 19.09
CA GLY A 497 33.43 -2.81 19.91
C GLY A 497 32.90 -1.35 19.98
N TYR A 498 31.76 -1.01 19.34
CA TYR A 498 31.21 0.34 19.42
C TYR A 498 30.65 0.64 20.81
N LYS A 499 31.27 1.58 21.52
CA LYS A 499 30.86 1.95 22.89
C LYS A 499 29.91 3.14 22.97
N GLY A 500 29.57 3.75 21.85
CA GLY A 500 28.78 4.98 21.85
C GLY A 500 29.46 6.19 22.45
N ARG A 501 28.72 7.27 22.56
CA ARG A 501 29.12 8.43 23.39
C ARG A 501 28.74 8.13 24.83
N GLY A 502 29.39 8.75 25.82
CA GLY A 502 29.09 8.54 27.24
C GLY A 502 27.59 8.63 27.54
N THR A 503 27.13 7.99 28.61
CA THR A 503 25.72 7.94 28.99
C THR A 503 25.18 9.36 29.17
N SER A 504 24.08 9.67 28.46
CA SER A 504 23.33 10.90 28.70
C SER A 504 22.80 10.94 30.15
N ALA A 505 22.74 12.13 30.71
CA ALA A 505 22.18 12.30 32.04
C ALA A 505 20.84 11.62 32.20
N ALA A 506 20.71 10.76 33.19
CA ALA A 506 19.43 10.09 33.48
C ALA A 506 18.43 11.10 34.03
N GLY A 507 17.18 10.99 33.66
CA GLY A 507 16.08 11.73 34.30
C GLY A 507 15.78 11.16 35.69
N GLU A 508 15.08 11.94 36.48
CA GLU A 508 14.52 11.47 37.74
C GLU A 508 13.25 10.63 37.53
N PHE A 509 12.88 9.81 38.48
CA PHE A 509 11.54 9.25 38.53
C PHE A 509 10.52 10.39 38.79
N PHE A 510 9.55 10.51 37.88
CA PHE A 510 8.51 11.52 37.94
C PHE A 510 7.14 10.85 38.14
N ASP A 511 6.55 11.03 39.30
CA ASP A 511 5.19 10.54 39.58
C ASP A 511 4.19 11.50 38.95
N SER A 512 3.37 10.98 38.01
CA SER A 512 2.37 11.75 37.26
C SER A 512 1.03 11.94 37.98
N ALA A 513 0.94 11.56 39.27
CA ALA A 513 -0.25 11.80 40.11
C ALA A 513 -0.56 13.30 40.21
N PRO A 514 -1.83 13.72 39.95
CA PRO A 514 -2.17 15.16 39.93
C PRO A 514 -1.78 15.93 41.17
N THR A 515 -1.93 15.33 42.33
CA THR A 515 -1.60 15.95 43.62
C THR A 515 -0.11 16.16 43.81
N LEU A 516 0.73 15.25 43.29
CA LEU A 516 2.18 15.36 43.39
C LEU A 516 2.73 16.36 42.34
N ILE A 517 2.12 16.40 41.14
CA ILE A 517 2.41 17.47 40.18
C ILE A 517 2.07 18.84 40.81
N GLU A 518 0.88 19.01 41.39
CA GLU A 518 0.48 20.28 42.00
C GLU A 518 1.45 20.75 43.07
N ALA A 519 1.94 19.85 43.91
CA ALA A 519 2.91 20.15 44.94
C ALA A 519 4.27 20.68 44.42
N ARG A 520 4.61 20.35 43.16
CA ARG A 520 5.84 20.76 42.52
C ARG A 520 5.71 22.00 41.62
N VAL A 521 4.48 22.31 41.16
CA VAL A 521 4.23 23.47 40.31
C VAL A 521 4.38 24.76 41.12
N SER A 522 5.32 25.61 40.72
CA SER A 522 5.44 26.96 41.24
C SER A 522 4.79 27.98 40.30
N ARG A 523 4.13 28.97 40.87
CA ARG A 523 3.43 30.04 40.13
C ARG A 523 3.98 31.39 40.63
N PRO A 524 5.06 31.90 40.02
CA PRO A 524 5.57 33.23 40.34
C PRO A 524 4.56 34.30 39.93
N GLU A 525 4.85 35.57 40.36
CA GLU A 525 4.05 36.72 39.94
C GLU A 525 3.96 36.79 38.42
N PRO A 526 2.81 37.16 37.84
CA PRO A 526 2.64 37.35 36.43
C PRO A 526 3.64 38.35 35.86
N ILE A 527 4.11 38.09 34.65
CA ILE A 527 4.92 39.04 33.87
C ILE A 527 3.93 39.95 33.09
N ASP A 528 3.72 41.16 33.58
CA ASP A 528 2.62 42.05 33.21
C ASP A 528 1.26 41.34 33.38
N GLY A 529 0.63 40.88 32.32
CA GLY A 529 -0.63 40.12 32.38
C GLY A 529 -0.47 38.62 32.02
N VAL A 530 0.75 38.16 31.79
CA VAL A 530 1.00 36.75 31.46
C VAL A 530 1.19 35.97 32.73
N LYS A 531 0.27 35.03 33.00
CA LYS A 531 0.37 34.10 34.14
C LYS A 531 1.48 33.09 33.90
N VAL A 532 2.26 32.75 34.91
CA VAL A 532 3.42 31.86 34.81
C VAL A 532 3.27 30.62 35.66
N ALA A 533 3.68 29.47 35.14
CA ALA A 533 3.83 28.24 35.91
C ALA A 533 5.14 27.54 35.56
N PHE A 534 5.88 27.09 36.54
CA PHE A 534 7.12 26.34 36.40
C PHE A 534 7.03 24.96 37.05
N LEU A 535 7.49 23.94 36.34
CA LEU A 535 7.63 22.59 36.86
C LEU A 535 9.06 22.08 36.59
N PRO A 536 10.03 22.46 37.41
CA PRO A 536 11.39 21.98 37.27
C PRO A 536 11.49 20.52 37.69
N LYS A 537 12.12 19.70 36.81
CA LYS A 537 12.42 18.29 37.06
C LYS A 537 13.63 17.85 36.26
N LYS A 538 14.35 16.84 36.72
CA LYS A 538 15.45 16.27 35.93
C LYS A 538 14.90 15.40 34.81
N THR A 539 15.22 15.72 33.58
CA THR A 539 14.80 15.00 32.41
C THR A 539 15.97 14.32 31.71
N ARG A 540 15.70 13.25 31.00
CA ARG A 540 16.73 12.64 30.16
C ARG A 540 17.18 13.62 29.09
N ASN A 541 18.49 13.77 28.93
CA ASN A 541 19.13 14.74 28.01
C ASN A 541 18.87 16.21 28.35
N GLU A 542 18.51 16.52 29.59
CA GLU A 542 18.26 17.91 30.07
C GLU A 542 17.19 18.62 29.22
N ALA A 543 16.15 17.89 28.79
CA ALA A 543 15.06 18.44 27.97
C ALA A 543 14.23 19.48 28.75
N VAL A 544 13.83 20.54 28.05
CA VAL A 544 12.98 21.62 28.55
C VAL A 544 11.88 21.90 27.53
N HIS A 545 10.65 21.94 28.01
CA HIS A 545 9.46 22.30 27.22
C HIS A 545 8.92 23.62 27.70
N LEU A 546 8.77 24.59 26.79
CA LEU A 546 8.16 25.88 27.04
C LEU A 546 6.94 26.05 26.15
N ARG A 547 5.84 26.52 26.76
CA ARG A 547 4.63 26.97 26.07
C ARG A 547 4.27 28.36 26.47
N LEU A 548 4.10 29.26 25.49
CA LEU A 548 3.65 30.62 25.66
C LEU A 548 2.38 30.83 24.82
N ASN A 549 1.29 31.16 25.47
CA ASN A 549 0.06 31.62 24.84
C ASN A 549 -0.06 33.12 25.07
N LEU A 550 -0.23 33.87 23.99
CA LEU A 550 -0.53 35.31 24.05
C LEU A 550 -1.94 35.53 23.51
N ARG A 551 -2.76 36.22 24.29
CA ARG A 551 -4.15 36.48 23.94
C ARG A 551 -4.31 37.94 23.57
N TYR A 552 -5.03 38.21 22.48
CA TYR A 552 -5.15 39.54 21.91
C TYR A 552 -6.48 39.78 21.21
N GLY A 553 -6.88 41.05 21.10
CA GLY A 553 -8.09 41.45 20.39
C GLY A 553 -9.38 40.87 20.99
N ASN A 554 -10.46 40.92 20.23
CA ASN A 554 -11.77 40.36 20.55
C ASN A 554 -12.59 40.12 19.31
N ALA A 555 -13.80 39.57 19.43
CA ALA A 555 -14.64 39.21 18.29
C ALA A 555 -14.97 40.42 17.39
N GLU A 556 -15.05 41.63 17.94
CA GLU A 556 -15.41 42.83 17.21
C GLU A 556 -14.22 43.48 16.50
N ASN A 557 -13.09 43.67 17.21
CA ASN A 557 -11.94 44.35 16.63
C ASN A 557 -11.07 43.47 15.74
N LEU A 558 -11.28 42.17 15.72
CA LEU A 558 -10.62 41.24 14.80
C LEU A 558 -11.46 40.85 13.58
N LYS A 559 -12.66 41.44 13.41
CA LYS A 559 -13.47 41.21 12.21
C LYS A 559 -12.67 41.47 10.95
N GLY A 560 -12.74 40.51 9.99
CA GLY A 560 -11.98 40.55 8.73
C GLY A 560 -10.52 40.16 8.84
N LEU A 561 -9.93 40.05 10.05
CA LEU A 561 -8.50 39.76 10.25
C LEU A 561 -8.19 38.26 10.52
N ALA A 562 -9.15 37.38 10.29
CA ALA A 562 -8.99 35.97 10.59
C ALA A 562 -7.83 35.29 9.82
N ALA A 563 -7.63 35.63 8.55
CA ALA A 563 -6.53 35.10 7.74
C ALA A 563 -5.17 35.68 8.19
N ALA A 564 -5.11 37.00 8.42
CA ALA A 564 -3.90 37.65 8.93
C ALA A 564 -3.47 37.11 10.30
N SER A 565 -4.44 36.84 11.21
CA SER A 565 -4.19 36.24 12.52
C SER A 565 -3.58 34.85 12.45
N ARG A 566 -3.85 34.07 11.40
CA ARG A 566 -3.26 32.74 11.16
C ARG A 566 -1.87 32.82 10.52
N LEU A 567 -1.63 33.83 9.66
CA LEU A 567 -0.34 33.98 8.96
C LEU A 567 0.73 34.66 9.83
N LEU A 568 0.32 35.58 10.72
CA LEU A 568 1.26 36.35 11.54
C LEU A 568 2.23 35.48 12.34
N PRO A 569 1.81 34.45 13.08
CA PRO A 569 2.72 33.60 13.88
C PRO A 569 3.83 32.97 13.07
N GLU A 570 3.51 32.46 11.88
CA GLU A 570 4.50 31.90 10.99
C GLU A 570 5.47 32.96 10.44
N LEU A 571 4.96 34.13 10.09
CA LEU A 571 5.79 35.25 9.59
C LEU A 571 6.78 35.74 10.65
N LEU A 572 6.42 35.74 11.93
CA LEU A 572 7.32 36.13 13.03
C LEU A 572 8.62 35.30 13.06
N THR A 573 8.56 34.02 12.69
CA THR A 573 9.72 33.11 12.70
C THR A 573 10.60 33.24 11.44
N ARG A 574 10.17 34.04 10.43
CA ARG A 574 10.85 34.14 9.12
C ARG A 574 11.90 35.24 9.07
N GLY A 575 12.43 35.62 10.23
CA GLY A 575 13.52 36.55 10.38
C GLY A 575 13.24 37.62 11.41
N THR A 576 14.30 38.20 11.95
CA THR A 576 14.27 39.32 12.89
C THR A 576 14.91 40.55 12.22
N LYS A 577 14.86 41.71 12.87
CA LYS A 577 15.52 42.94 12.38
C LYS A 577 17.01 42.73 12.09
N ASN A 578 17.65 41.82 12.81
CA ASN A 578 19.10 41.60 12.75
C ASN A 578 19.49 40.26 12.15
N ARG A 579 18.53 39.40 11.81
CA ARG A 579 18.76 38.02 11.34
C ARG A 579 17.81 37.65 10.23
N SER A 580 18.35 37.07 9.17
CA SER A 580 17.55 36.46 8.10
C SER A 580 16.83 35.19 8.58
N ARG A 581 15.88 34.70 7.79
CA ARG A 581 15.19 33.40 8.02
C ARG A 581 16.17 32.25 8.15
N ILE A 582 17.25 32.24 7.33
CA ILE A 582 18.26 31.20 7.36
C ILE A 582 19.04 31.25 8.69
N GLU A 583 19.50 32.42 9.10
CA GLU A 583 20.25 32.57 10.37
C GLU A 583 19.39 32.22 11.61
N VAL A 584 18.11 32.56 11.61
CA VAL A 584 17.16 32.10 12.65
C VAL A 584 17.09 30.58 12.68
N ARG A 585 16.97 29.97 11.51
CA ARG A 585 16.91 28.50 11.38
C ARG A 585 18.21 27.83 11.80
N ASP A 586 19.34 28.37 11.39
CA ASP A 586 20.67 27.85 11.75
C ASP A 586 20.88 27.83 13.27
N ILE A 587 20.43 28.87 13.98
CA ILE A 587 20.51 28.90 15.46
C ILE A 587 19.61 27.81 16.06
N ILE A 588 18.38 27.67 15.59
CA ILE A 588 17.44 26.65 16.07
C ILE A 588 18.04 25.25 15.86
N ASP A 589 18.60 24.98 14.68
CA ASP A 589 19.17 23.68 14.33
C ASP A 589 20.49 23.41 15.08
N LEU A 590 21.37 24.41 15.23
CA LEU A 590 22.63 24.32 15.99
C LEU A 590 22.36 23.90 17.44
N HIS A 591 21.31 24.48 18.05
CA HIS A 591 20.91 24.19 19.40
C HIS A 591 19.94 23.03 19.54
N ARG A 592 19.66 22.30 18.40
CA ARG A 592 18.77 21.13 18.37
C ARG A 592 17.43 21.40 19.03
N THR A 593 16.88 22.57 18.77
CA THR A 593 15.62 23.06 19.33
C THR A 593 14.50 22.84 18.32
N ARG A 594 13.32 22.53 18.82
CA ARG A 594 12.09 22.61 18.04
C ARG A 594 11.32 23.84 18.51
N LEU A 595 11.08 24.77 17.60
CA LEU A 595 10.27 25.95 17.83
C LEU A 595 9.09 25.94 16.87
N THR A 596 7.88 26.03 17.41
CA THR A 596 6.66 26.09 16.61
C THR A 596 5.83 27.28 17.10
N VAL A 597 5.35 28.07 16.15
CA VAL A 597 4.48 29.21 16.43
C VAL A 597 3.25 29.10 15.56
N ASN A 598 2.10 29.08 16.17
CA ASN A 598 0.81 28.96 15.50
C ASN A 598 -0.15 30.02 16.04
N GLY A 599 -1.24 30.30 15.31
CA GLY A 599 -2.24 31.28 15.76
C GLY A 599 -3.60 31.12 15.13
N SER A 600 -4.56 31.60 15.87
CA SER A 600 -5.95 31.80 15.47
C SER A 600 -6.39 33.19 15.88
N PRO A 601 -7.54 33.68 15.41
CA PRO A 601 -8.06 34.95 15.90
C PRO A 601 -8.14 34.99 17.42
N GLY A 602 -7.44 35.94 18.04
CA GLY A 602 -7.45 36.10 19.50
C GLY A 602 -6.40 35.31 20.29
N LEU A 603 -5.65 34.41 19.65
CA LEU A 603 -4.66 33.57 20.31
C LEU A 603 -3.43 33.35 19.44
N MET A 604 -2.24 33.54 20.01
CA MET A 604 -0.98 33.07 19.44
C MET A 604 -0.34 32.09 20.43
N CYS A 605 0.01 30.92 19.95
CA CYS A 605 0.67 29.88 20.76
C CYS A 605 2.07 29.59 20.21
N LEU A 606 3.04 29.69 21.12
CA LEU A 606 4.41 29.32 20.84
C LEU A 606 4.80 28.12 21.72
N THR A 607 5.37 27.08 21.10
CA THR A 607 5.94 25.95 21.82
C THR A 607 7.41 25.81 21.46
N MET A 608 8.23 25.55 22.47
CA MET A 608 9.66 25.33 22.30
C MET A 608 10.09 24.10 23.09
N GLU A 609 10.74 23.17 22.40
CA GLU A 609 11.40 22.00 22.98
C GLU A 609 12.89 22.18 22.77
N THR A 610 13.64 22.28 23.88
CA THR A 610 15.09 22.55 23.85
C THR A 610 15.80 21.79 24.97
N ARG A 611 17.06 22.10 25.20
CA ARG A 611 17.86 21.55 26.30
C ARG A 611 18.34 22.68 27.25
N ARG A 612 18.56 22.34 28.52
CA ARG A 612 19.00 23.30 29.52
C ARG A 612 20.23 24.16 29.07
N PRO A 613 21.30 23.60 28.48
CA PRO A 613 22.45 24.42 28.02
C PRO A 613 22.08 25.40 26.88
N ALA A 614 21.10 25.05 26.04
CA ALA A 614 20.68 25.89 24.91
C ALA A 614 19.63 26.93 25.31
N LEU A 615 18.95 26.72 26.45
CA LEU A 615 17.80 27.53 26.86
C LEU A 615 18.06 29.04 26.90
N PRO A 616 19.20 29.56 27.45
CA PRO A 616 19.45 31.02 27.48
C PRO A 616 19.54 31.62 26.06
N VAL A 617 20.20 30.94 25.12
CA VAL A 617 20.31 31.38 23.71
C VAL A 617 18.97 31.36 23.03
N MET A 618 18.21 30.31 23.29
CA MET A 618 16.87 30.15 22.69
C MET A 618 15.85 31.16 23.24
N LEU A 619 15.96 31.52 24.52
CA LEU A 619 15.11 32.57 25.11
C LEU A 619 15.47 33.97 24.58
N GLU A 620 16.72 34.23 24.27
CA GLU A 620 17.12 35.46 23.58
C GLU A 620 16.63 35.50 22.14
N LEU A 621 16.72 34.37 21.41
CA LEU A 621 16.13 34.25 20.06
C LEU A 621 14.61 34.44 20.10
N LEU A 622 13.95 33.86 21.10
CA LEU A 622 12.51 34.07 21.33
C LEU A 622 12.18 35.56 21.52
N ARG A 623 12.95 36.27 22.33
CA ARG A 623 12.82 37.73 22.48
C ARG A 623 12.91 38.46 21.14
N GLN A 624 13.90 38.11 20.31
CA GLN A 624 14.06 38.75 19.01
C GLN A 624 12.91 38.43 18.07
N ILE A 625 12.40 37.19 18.03
CA ILE A 625 11.24 36.79 17.24
C ILE A 625 10.00 37.58 17.68
N LEU A 626 9.75 37.68 18.98
CA LEU A 626 8.56 38.35 19.51
C LEU A 626 8.63 39.88 19.42
N ARG A 627 9.80 40.49 19.67
CA ARG A 627 9.92 41.95 19.85
C ARG A 627 10.60 42.65 18.67
N GLU A 628 11.32 41.90 17.85
CA GLU A 628 12.14 42.43 16.77
C GLU A 628 11.93 41.70 15.45
N SER A 629 10.73 41.19 15.20
CA SER A 629 10.41 40.52 13.92
C SER A 629 10.61 41.45 12.72
N ALA A 630 11.16 40.92 11.64
CA ALA A 630 11.41 41.67 10.42
C ALA A 630 10.12 41.99 9.65
N LEU A 631 9.10 41.12 9.75
CA LEU A 631 7.86 41.19 8.95
C LEU A 631 8.13 41.53 7.47
N SER A 632 9.08 40.80 6.88
CA SER A 632 9.59 41.05 5.53
C SER A 632 8.52 40.85 4.48
N ALA A 633 8.35 41.80 3.58
CA ALA A 633 7.41 41.70 2.45
C ALA A 633 7.72 40.50 1.57
N LYS A 634 9.00 40.20 1.33
CA LYS A 634 9.44 39.03 0.55
C LYS A 634 9.02 37.71 1.23
N GLU A 635 9.29 37.60 2.54
CA GLU A 635 8.92 36.38 3.27
C GLU A 635 7.39 36.23 3.44
N PHE A 636 6.66 37.35 3.49
CA PHE A 636 5.20 37.37 3.50
C PHE A 636 4.61 36.82 2.21
N GLU A 637 5.08 37.26 1.02
CA GLU A 637 4.60 36.71 -0.24
C GLU A 637 4.91 35.20 -0.37
N VAL A 638 6.13 34.77 0.00
CA VAL A 638 6.49 33.36 0.04
C VAL A 638 5.56 32.56 0.98
N LEU A 639 5.30 33.09 2.17
CA LEU A 639 4.40 32.45 3.14
C LEU A 639 2.97 32.33 2.60
N LYS A 640 2.50 33.36 1.93
CA LYS A 640 1.17 33.39 1.33
C LYS A 640 1.03 32.34 0.23
N ASP A 641 2.03 32.27 -0.66
CA ASP A 641 2.06 31.29 -1.74
C ASP A 641 2.12 29.84 -1.19
N GLU A 642 2.98 29.58 -0.19
CA GLU A 642 3.07 28.29 0.49
C GLU A 642 1.70 27.88 1.10
N ASN A 643 1.00 28.81 1.76
CA ASN A 643 -0.31 28.56 2.36
C ASN A 643 -1.40 28.32 1.29
N VAL A 644 -1.38 29.07 0.20
CA VAL A 644 -2.31 28.85 -0.93
C VAL A 644 -2.07 27.48 -1.55
N ALA A 645 -0.81 27.12 -1.83
CA ALA A 645 -0.47 25.81 -2.40
C ALA A 645 -0.95 24.65 -1.50
N LYS A 646 -0.72 24.78 -0.18
CA LYS A 646 -1.21 23.80 0.79
C LYS A 646 -2.74 23.68 0.83
N LEU A 647 -3.46 24.79 0.67
CA LEU A 647 -4.91 24.78 0.60
C LEU A 647 -5.42 24.17 -0.72
N GLU A 648 -4.73 24.43 -1.84
CA GLU A 648 -5.07 23.82 -3.13
C GLU A 648 -4.95 22.28 -3.11
N GLU A 649 -3.99 21.70 -2.36
CA GLU A 649 -3.89 20.24 -2.17
C GLU A 649 -5.15 19.64 -1.54
N TYR A 650 -5.90 20.44 -0.76
CA TYR A 650 -7.10 19.98 -0.07
C TYR A 650 -8.36 19.94 -0.95
N ARG A 651 -8.30 20.46 -2.19
CA ARG A 651 -9.47 20.51 -3.09
C ARG A 651 -10.14 19.17 -3.34
N ASN A 652 -9.34 18.09 -3.32
CA ASN A 652 -9.82 16.74 -3.58
C ASN A 652 -9.55 15.78 -2.40
N ASP A 653 -9.36 16.33 -1.18
CA ASP A 653 -9.19 15.51 0.02
C ASP A 653 -10.56 15.28 0.68
N PRO A 654 -11.13 14.04 0.62
CA PRO A 654 -12.45 13.76 1.15
C PRO A 654 -12.58 14.11 2.64
N ALA A 655 -11.57 13.80 3.44
CA ALA A 655 -11.61 13.98 4.89
C ALA A 655 -11.61 15.46 5.29
N ARG A 656 -10.78 16.27 4.64
CA ARG A 656 -10.71 17.71 4.90
C ARG A 656 -11.95 18.45 4.45
N LEU A 657 -12.47 18.08 3.29
CA LEU A 657 -13.71 18.68 2.77
C LEU A 657 -14.91 18.33 3.64
N ALA A 658 -15.03 17.04 4.07
CA ALA A 658 -16.12 16.60 4.93
C ALA A 658 -16.06 17.20 6.33
N SER A 659 -14.88 17.25 6.96
CA SER A 659 -14.67 17.85 8.27
C SER A 659 -15.00 19.35 8.27
N ASN A 660 -14.54 20.09 7.25
CA ASN A 660 -14.87 21.50 7.07
C ASN A 660 -16.39 21.70 6.90
N ALA A 661 -17.02 20.89 6.04
CA ALA A 661 -18.46 20.97 5.81
C ALA A 661 -19.26 20.65 7.08
N LEU A 662 -18.87 19.64 7.87
CA LEU A 662 -19.51 19.33 9.15
C LEU A 662 -19.36 20.51 10.13
N SER A 663 -18.16 21.08 10.26
CA SER A 663 -17.90 22.22 11.12
C SER A 663 -18.78 23.43 10.75
N ARG A 664 -19.03 23.65 9.47
CA ARG A 664 -19.97 24.68 8.97
C ARG A 664 -21.42 24.40 9.34
N LEU A 665 -21.83 23.13 9.29
CA LEU A 665 -23.19 22.72 9.69
C LEU A 665 -23.43 22.87 11.21
N LEU A 666 -22.38 22.69 12.00
CA LEU A 666 -22.43 22.76 13.47
C LEU A 666 -22.25 24.17 14.03
N SER A 667 -22.02 25.19 13.18
CA SER A 667 -21.68 26.54 13.63
C SER A 667 -22.11 27.57 12.58
N GLU A 668 -22.97 28.48 12.98
CA GLU A 668 -23.46 29.56 12.11
C GLU A 668 -23.06 30.92 12.68
N TYR A 669 -22.20 31.62 11.96
CA TYR A 669 -21.75 32.98 12.25
C TYR A 669 -21.75 33.84 10.98
N PRO A 670 -21.87 35.18 11.09
CA PRO A 670 -21.71 36.09 9.96
C PRO A 670 -20.35 35.92 9.25
N TYR A 671 -20.31 36.18 7.95
CA TYR A 671 -19.11 35.99 7.12
C TYR A 671 -17.86 36.76 7.60
N ASP A 672 -18.02 37.95 8.18
CA ASP A 672 -16.95 38.77 8.72
C ASP A 672 -16.55 38.41 10.16
N ASP A 673 -17.34 37.60 10.85
CA ASP A 673 -17.06 37.15 12.22
C ASP A 673 -15.82 36.23 12.25
N VAL A 674 -14.99 36.39 13.26
CA VAL A 674 -13.78 35.57 13.45
C VAL A 674 -14.07 34.07 13.68
N ARG A 675 -15.30 33.76 14.14
CA ARG A 675 -15.80 32.39 14.38
C ARG A 675 -16.42 31.75 13.13
N TYR A 676 -16.59 32.51 12.05
CA TYR A 676 -17.09 31.99 10.77
C TYR A 676 -16.16 30.90 10.22
N VAL A 677 -16.73 29.77 9.82
CA VAL A 677 -16.01 28.68 9.18
C VAL A 677 -16.05 28.85 7.65
N PRO A 678 -14.97 29.35 7.03
CA PRO A 678 -14.95 29.54 5.58
C PRO A 678 -14.95 28.22 4.81
N THR A 679 -15.49 28.21 3.58
CA THR A 679 -15.23 27.14 2.62
C THR A 679 -13.75 27.12 2.25
N LEU A 680 -13.31 26.07 1.57
CA LEU A 680 -11.93 26.00 1.09
C LEU A 680 -11.63 27.14 0.11
N GLU A 681 -12.54 27.43 -0.81
CA GLU A 681 -12.44 28.53 -1.78
C GLU A 681 -12.35 29.89 -1.08
N GLU A 682 -13.29 30.16 -0.16
CA GLU A 682 -13.27 31.38 0.65
C GLU A 682 -11.97 31.53 1.46
N ARG A 683 -11.42 30.40 1.96
CA ARG A 683 -10.15 30.39 2.72
C ARG A 683 -8.98 30.76 1.81
N ILE A 684 -8.92 30.20 0.59
CA ILE A 684 -7.91 30.53 -0.42
C ILE A 684 -8.01 32.01 -0.80
N GLU A 685 -9.22 32.50 -1.07
CA GLU A 685 -9.46 33.92 -1.40
C GLU A 685 -9.03 34.86 -0.27
N ARG A 686 -9.37 34.53 0.99
CA ARG A 686 -8.97 35.31 2.16
C ARG A 686 -7.45 35.38 2.31
N VAL A 687 -6.75 34.22 2.13
CA VAL A 687 -5.28 34.21 2.19
C VAL A 687 -4.69 35.06 1.06
N LYS A 688 -5.20 34.94 -0.17
CA LYS A 688 -4.75 35.76 -1.33
C LYS A 688 -4.98 37.23 -1.12
N ALA A 689 -6.11 37.61 -0.52
CA ALA A 689 -6.49 38.99 -0.25
C ALA A 689 -5.76 39.63 0.94
N THR A 690 -5.16 38.83 1.83
CA THR A 690 -4.48 39.36 3.01
C THR A 690 -3.27 40.20 2.61
N ARG A 691 -3.13 41.37 3.27
CA ARG A 691 -2.06 42.35 3.04
C ARG A 691 -1.09 42.38 4.21
N LEU A 692 0.16 42.73 3.94
CA LEU A 692 1.21 42.78 4.96
C LEU A 692 0.88 43.80 6.06
N GLU A 693 0.24 44.93 5.73
CA GLU A 693 -0.17 45.98 6.68
C GLU A 693 -1.13 45.42 7.74
N GLU A 694 -1.95 44.43 7.42
CA GLU A 694 -2.84 43.79 8.38
C GLU A 694 -2.04 42.97 9.44
N LEU A 695 -0.98 42.28 8.98
CA LEU A 695 -0.10 41.55 9.92
C LEU A 695 0.76 42.52 10.76
N GLN A 696 1.20 43.63 10.14
CA GLN A 696 1.93 44.71 10.85
C GLN A 696 1.05 45.35 11.92
N SER A 697 -0.22 45.63 11.59
CA SER A 697 -1.18 46.16 12.55
C SER A 697 -1.45 45.19 13.69
N LEU A 698 -1.68 43.89 13.39
CA LEU A 698 -1.83 42.86 14.42
C LEU A 698 -0.61 42.78 15.32
N TYR A 699 0.60 42.85 14.77
CA TYR A 699 1.85 42.78 15.55
C TYR A 699 2.05 44.02 16.42
N THR A 700 1.79 45.22 15.92
CA THR A 700 2.10 46.48 16.62
C THR A 700 0.99 46.96 17.57
N GLU A 701 -0.28 46.69 17.22
CA GLU A 701 -1.42 47.21 17.95
C GLU A 701 -2.09 46.16 18.87
N TYR A 702 -2.06 44.85 18.49
CA TYR A 702 -2.84 43.85 19.18
C TYR A 702 -1.98 42.91 20.05
N LEU A 703 -0.77 42.53 19.59
CA LEU A 703 0.10 41.66 20.39
C LEU A 703 0.74 42.40 21.56
N GLY A 704 0.83 41.69 22.69
CA GLY A 704 1.45 42.17 23.91
C GLY A 704 1.35 41.16 25.04
N SER A 705 1.93 41.53 26.19
CA SER A 705 1.95 40.71 27.41
C SER A 705 0.79 40.99 28.36
N GLY A 706 -0.24 41.73 27.94
CA GLY A 706 -1.40 42.09 28.77
C GLY A 706 -2.24 40.90 29.21
N GLN A 707 -2.26 39.81 28.45
CA GLN A 707 -2.98 38.58 28.74
C GLN A 707 -2.28 37.38 28.12
N GLY A 708 -2.12 36.33 28.90
CA GLY A 708 -1.51 35.08 28.40
C GLY A 708 -1.14 34.09 29.47
N GLU A 709 -0.56 32.98 29.02
CA GLU A 709 -0.07 31.90 29.89
C GLU A 709 1.31 31.47 29.41
N LEU A 710 2.24 31.35 30.38
CA LEU A 710 3.60 30.85 30.14
C LEU A 710 3.88 29.68 31.05
N VAL A 711 4.24 28.54 30.45
CA VAL A 711 4.57 27.32 31.19
C VAL A 711 5.93 26.81 30.75
N VAL A 712 6.77 26.42 31.72
CA VAL A 712 8.03 25.75 31.49
C VAL A 712 8.06 24.46 32.33
N VAL A 713 8.30 23.34 31.66
CA VAL A 713 8.41 22.00 32.27
C VAL A 713 9.75 21.39 31.84
N GLY A 714 10.49 20.77 32.75
CA GLY A 714 11.71 20.03 32.40
C GLY A 714 12.94 20.43 33.28
N ASP A 715 14.13 20.23 32.73
CA ASP A 715 15.38 20.45 33.44
C ASP A 715 15.87 21.89 33.30
N PHE A 716 15.46 22.74 34.22
CA PHE A 716 15.85 24.15 34.28
C PHE A 716 15.86 24.69 35.67
N GLU A 717 16.51 25.84 35.88
CA GLU A 717 16.52 26.58 37.13
C GLU A 717 15.62 27.82 37.03
N PRO A 718 14.49 27.89 37.76
CA PRO A 718 13.56 29.01 37.67
C PRO A 718 14.19 30.40 37.83
N SER A 719 15.14 30.54 38.74
CA SER A 719 15.88 31.80 39.00
C SER A 719 16.70 32.28 37.83
N GLN A 720 17.19 31.37 36.97
CA GLN A 720 17.95 31.69 35.75
C GLN A 720 17.04 32.01 34.56
N VAL A 721 15.90 31.34 34.47
CA VAL A 721 14.95 31.43 33.32
C VAL A 721 14.05 32.64 33.42
N LEU A 722 13.53 32.96 34.59
CA LEU A 722 12.61 34.07 34.81
C LEU A 722 13.11 35.45 34.32
N PRO A 723 14.38 35.84 34.54
CA PRO A 723 14.90 37.11 34.00
C PRO A 723 14.92 37.18 32.48
N HIS A 724 15.18 36.05 31.79
CA HIS A 724 15.15 36.02 30.33
C HIS A 724 13.73 36.13 29.80
N LEU A 725 12.78 35.46 30.44
CA LEU A 725 11.37 35.53 30.09
C LEU A 725 10.81 36.95 30.32
N SER A 726 11.16 37.57 31.48
CA SER A 726 10.78 38.94 31.74
C SER A 726 11.30 39.92 30.71
N ARG A 727 12.54 39.71 30.19
CA ARG A 727 13.08 40.53 29.09
C ARG A 727 12.37 40.26 27.77
N ALA A 728 11.92 39.02 27.52
CA ALA A 728 11.28 38.66 26.28
C ALA A 728 9.88 39.24 26.13
N ILE A 729 9.07 39.17 27.18
CA ILE A 729 7.67 39.57 27.14
C ILE A 729 7.31 40.78 28.04
N GLY A 730 8.12 41.14 29.00
CA GLY A 730 7.85 42.26 29.89
C GLY A 730 7.83 43.61 29.18
N GLY A 731 7.02 44.53 29.64
CA GLY A 731 6.87 45.86 29.09
C GLY A 731 6.28 45.91 27.66
N TRP A 732 5.68 44.80 27.20
CA TRP A 732 5.08 44.74 25.86
C TRP A 732 3.56 44.98 25.91
N LYS A 733 3.15 46.20 25.76
CA LYS A 733 1.76 46.64 25.88
C LYS A 733 1.05 46.63 24.53
N ALA A 734 -0.08 45.92 24.45
CA ALA A 734 -0.98 46.02 23.34
C ALA A 734 -1.74 47.36 23.37
N VAL A 735 -2.00 47.95 22.24
CA VAL A 735 -2.82 49.19 22.10
C VAL A 735 -4.32 48.84 22.13
N ARG A 736 -4.69 47.76 21.44
CA ARG A 736 -6.07 47.31 21.36
C ARG A 736 -6.46 46.46 22.58
N PRO A 737 -7.66 46.66 23.13
CA PRO A 737 -8.10 45.89 24.31
C PRO A 737 -8.39 44.45 23.92
N TYR A 738 -8.02 43.52 24.81
CA TYR A 738 -8.41 42.16 24.78
C TYR A 738 -9.75 41.91 25.42
N ALA A 739 -10.61 41.09 24.78
CA ALA A 739 -11.69 40.38 25.42
C ALA A 739 -11.82 38.97 24.85
N ARG A 740 -12.15 37.99 25.67
CA ARG A 740 -12.28 36.61 25.23
C ARG A 740 -13.34 36.48 24.13
N ILE A 741 -13.00 35.77 23.06
CA ILE A 741 -13.95 35.38 22.02
C ILE A 741 -14.77 34.22 22.56
N GLU A 742 -16.08 34.39 22.70
CA GLU A 742 -16.98 33.39 23.26
C GLU A 742 -17.68 32.57 22.18
N HIS A 743 -17.86 31.29 22.44
CA HIS A 743 -18.66 30.41 21.60
C HIS A 743 -19.94 30.01 22.32
N SER A 744 -21.05 30.11 21.60
CA SER A 744 -22.37 29.81 22.16
C SER A 744 -22.99 28.60 21.50
N TYR A 745 -23.65 27.76 22.29
CA TYR A 745 -24.51 26.72 21.76
C TYR A 745 -25.67 27.33 20.97
N GLN A 746 -25.95 26.78 19.79
CA GLN A 746 -26.92 27.27 18.82
C GLN A 746 -28.09 26.26 18.68
N PRO A 747 -29.15 26.36 19.50
CA PRO A 747 -30.24 25.40 19.54
C PRO A 747 -31.11 25.40 18.25
N HIS A 748 -31.07 26.48 17.48
CA HIS A 748 -31.89 26.70 16.27
C HIS A 748 -31.37 25.96 15.04
N LEU A 749 -30.13 25.44 15.08
CA LEU A 749 -29.55 24.68 13.98
C LEU A 749 -30.33 23.39 13.73
N LYS A 750 -30.75 23.19 12.48
CA LYS A 750 -31.50 21.99 12.06
C LYS A 750 -30.55 20.96 11.47
N PRO A 751 -30.68 19.69 11.86
CA PRO A 751 -29.87 18.59 11.32
C PRO A 751 -29.93 18.56 9.78
N ALA A 752 -28.79 18.33 9.18
CA ALA A 752 -28.67 18.25 7.74
C ALA A 752 -27.61 17.19 7.37
N SER A 753 -27.82 16.55 6.23
CA SER A 753 -26.82 15.65 5.63
C SER A 753 -26.28 16.26 4.34
N ARG A 754 -24.96 16.16 4.12
CA ARG A 754 -24.32 16.59 2.89
C ARG A 754 -23.48 15.49 2.27
N THR A 755 -23.46 15.48 0.94
CA THR A 755 -22.63 14.58 0.15
C THR A 755 -21.68 15.40 -0.71
N ILE A 756 -20.38 15.10 -0.66
CA ILE A 756 -19.33 15.76 -1.43
C ILE A 756 -18.70 14.72 -2.35
N VAL A 757 -18.75 14.96 -3.65
CA VAL A 757 -18.12 14.08 -4.64
C VAL A 757 -16.66 14.48 -4.81
N THR A 758 -15.76 13.53 -4.56
CA THR A 758 -14.31 13.69 -4.82
C THR A 758 -13.90 12.62 -5.81
N PRO A 759 -13.86 12.92 -7.13
CA PRO A 759 -13.55 11.92 -8.15
C PRO A 759 -12.18 11.30 -7.98
N ASP A 760 -12.07 10.03 -8.44
CA ASP A 760 -10.79 9.29 -8.48
C ASP A 760 -10.12 9.07 -7.10
N LYS A 761 -10.92 9.01 -6.03
CA LYS A 761 -10.45 8.69 -4.69
C LYS A 761 -10.85 7.27 -4.28
N VAL A 762 -9.86 6.47 -3.94
CA VAL A 762 -10.06 5.09 -3.47
C VAL A 762 -10.67 5.01 -2.07
N ASN A 763 -10.56 6.08 -1.28
CA ASN A 763 -11.14 6.20 0.05
C ASN A 763 -12.26 7.23 0.08
N ALA A 764 -13.31 6.90 0.84
CA ALA A 764 -14.41 7.76 1.21
C ALA A 764 -14.44 7.93 2.73
N VAL A 765 -15.11 8.97 3.20
CA VAL A 765 -15.24 9.23 4.63
C VAL A 765 -16.68 9.56 5.00
N TYR A 766 -17.03 9.15 6.22
CA TYR A 766 -18.26 9.53 6.90
C TYR A 766 -17.92 10.33 8.16
N PHE A 767 -18.48 11.50 8.28
CA PHE A 767 -18.47 12.30 9.49
C PHE A 767 -19.89 12.54 9.97
N ALA A 768 -20.14 12.40 11.25
CA ALA A 768 -21.39 12.82 11.84
C ALA A 768 -21.13 13.52 13.17
N GLY A 769 -21.95 14.47 13.54
CA GLY A 769 -21.71 15.20 14.79
C GLY A 769 -22.90 16.02 15.23
N LEU A 770 -22.85 16.41 16.50
CA LEU A 770 -23.83 17.29 17.14
C LEU A 770 -23.15 18.21 18.16
N THR A 771 -23.84 19.27 18.55
CA THR A 771 -23.39 20.19 19.58
C THR A 771 -24.26 20.09 20.80
N LEU A 772 -23.70 20.38 22.00
CA LEU A 772 -24.35 20.30 23.29
C LEU A 772 -24.12 21.58 24.09
N PRO A 773 -25.11 22.01 24.95
CA PRO A 773 -24.93 23.07 25.91
C PRO A 773 -24.25 22.53 27.18
N MET A 774 -22.94 22.27 27.12
CA MET A 774 -22.18 21.69 28.23
C MET A 774 -20.81 22.32 28.41
N ARG A 775 -20.35 22.42 29.63
CA ARG A 775 -18.98 22.81 30.05
C ARG A 775 -18.36 21.70 30.91
N GLU A 776 -17.03 21.79 31.06
CA GLU A 776 -16.24 20.84 31.87
C GLU A 776 -16.64 20.83 33.38
N ASP A 777 -17.29 21.87 33.91
CA ASP A 777 -17.77 21.93 35.27
C ASP A 777 -19.17 21.29 35.46
N SER A 778 -19.80 20.83 34.40
CA SER A 778 -21.07 20.09 34.45
C SER A 778 -20.94 18.83 35.32
N PRO A 779 -21.95 18.52 36.15
CA PRO A 779 -21.98 17.27 36.92
C PRO A 779 -21.84 16.01 36.02
N ASP A 780 -22.42 16.02 34.83
CA ASP A 780 -22.44 14.90 33.91
C ASP A 780 -21.24 14.83 32.94
N TYR A 781 -20.31 15.80 33.03
CA TYR A 781 -19.13 15.84 32.18
C TYR A 781 -18.30 14.56 32.25
N ALA A 782 -17.99 14.07 33.49
CA ALA A 782 -17.24 12.83 33.67
C ALA A 782 -17.97 11.62 33.05
N SER A 783 -19.31 11.59 33.15
CA SER A 783 -20.14 10.53 32.56
C SER A 783 -20.02 10.52 31.02
N LEU A 784 -20.12 11.69 30.39
CA LEU A 784 -20.05 11.78 28.91
C LEU A 784 -18.63 11.58 28.34
N VAL A 785 -17.59 11.97 29.06
CA VAL A 785 -16.21 11.65 28.66
C VAL A 785 -16.00 10.13 28.60
N VAL A 786 -16.40 9.41 29.65
CA VAL A 786 -16.30 7.95 29.70
C VAL A 786 -17.25 7.30 28.70
N ALA A 787 -18.44 7.85 28.48
CA ALA A 787 -19.40 7.41 27.48
C ALA A 787 -18.81 7.49 26.06
N ASN A 788 -18.12 8.59 25.72
CA ASN A 788 -17.42 8.74 24.46
C ASN A 788 -16.28 7.73 24.32
N PHE A 789 -15.53 7.49 25.41
CA PHE A 789 -14.44 6.50 25.40
C PHE A 789 -14.96 5.09 25.07
N ILE A 790 -16.16 4.72 25.57
CA ILE A 790 -16.85 3.46 25.24
C ILE A 790 -17.34 3.46 23.78
N LEU A 791 -17.86 4.58 23.28
CA LEU A 791 -18.45 4.68 21.95
C LEU A 791 -17.42 4.49 20.85
N GLY A 792 -16.34 5.29 20.86
CA GLY A 792 -15.33 5.30 19.81
C GLY A 792 -14.08 6.07 20.21
N GLY A 793 -13.94 6.37 21.53
CA GLY A 793 -13.01 7.32 22.09
C GLY A 793 -11.63 7.29 21.46
N ALA A 794 -11.38 8.27 20.62
CA ALA A 794 -10.04 8.63 20.18
C ALA A 794 -9.63 9.87 20.97
N GLU A 795 -8.37 9.86 21.38
CA GLU A 795 -7.78 11.08 21.90
C GLU A 795 -7.60 12.06 20.75
N TYR A 796 -8.10 13.27 20.97
CA TYR A 796 -7.69 14.38 20.12
C TYR A 796 -6.22 14.64 20.41
N ASP A 797 -5.33 14.48 19.43
CA ASP A 797 -3.90 14.80 19.60
C ASP A 797 -3.75 16.29 19.90
N ASN A 798 -3.71 16.61 21.19
CA ASN A 798 -3.49 17.96 21.71
C ASN A 798 -2.03 18.44 21.58
N ARG A 799 -1.17 17.73 20.81
CA ARG A 799 0.25 18.09 20.66
C ARG A 799 0.52 19.46 20.02
N GLY A 800 -0.47 20.24 19.74
CA GLY A 800 -0.26 21.57 19.19
C GLY A 800 -1.31 22.58 19.52
N PHE A 801 -2.55 22.23 19.44
CA PHE A 801 -3.67 23.15 19.56
C PHE A 801 -4.91 22.42 20.11
N LYS A 802 -5.22 22.63 21.39
CA LYS A 802 -6.58 23.02 21.72
C LYS A 802 -6.70 24.48 21.27
N ASP A 803 -6.76 24.70 19.98
CA ASP A 803 -7.57 25.79 19.56
C ASP A 803 -8.99 25.40 19.98
N GLU A 804 -9.43 25.99 21.03
CA GLU A 804 -10.83 25.90 21.43
C GLU A 804 -11.74 26.14 20.22
N TYR A 805 -11.17 26.57 19.08
CA TYR A 805 -11.91 27.16 17.98
C TYR A 805 -11.29 26.95 16.58
N ASP A 806 -10.11 26.32 16.45
CA ASP A 806 -9.65 25.99 15.11
C ASP A 806 -10.38 24.73 14.62
N ASN A 807 -11.29 24.95 13.67
CA ASN A 807 -11.85 23.90 12.84
C ASN A 807 -10.76 23.30 11.92
N ALA A 808 -9.55 23.09 12.48
CA ALA A 808 -8.53 22.33 11.80
C ALA A 808 -9.12 20.96 11.50
N PRO A 809 -9.14 20.53 10.26
CA PRO A 809 -9.68 19.23 9.90
C PRO A 809 -8.93 18.19 10.71
N MET A 810 -9.67 17.32 11.41
CA MET A 810 -9.12 16.16 12.09
C MET A 810 -8.21 15.43 11.13
N ASN A 811 -6.94 15.25 11.50
CA ASN A 811 -6.02 14.48 10.68
C ASN A 811 -6.39 12.99 10.86
N PRO A 812 -6.98 12.35 9.84
CA PRO A 812 -7.48 10.98 9.98
C PRO A 812 -6.38 9.95 10.21
N SER A 813 -5.10 10.29 9.99
CA SER A 813 -3.99 9.39 10.25
C SER A 813 -3.79 9.06 11.74
N PHE A 814 -4.36 9.83 12.66
CA PHE A 814 -4.30 9.57 14.12
C PHE A 814 -5.56 8.87 14.67
N ALA A 815 -6.62 8.74 13.87
CA ALA A 815 -7.83 8.05 14.30
C ALA A 815 -7.69 6.51 14.35
N ALA A 816 -6.57 5.96 13.89
CA ALA A 816 -6.36 4.51 13.82
C ALA A 816 -6.15 3.85 15.21
N ASP A 817 -5.78 4.62 16.23
CA ASP A 817 -5.44 4.13 17.57
C ASP A 817 -6.53 4.39 18.64
N GLY A 818 -7.72 4.80 18.21
CA GLY A 818 -8.90 4.87 19.11
C GLY A 818 -9.09 3.52 19.81
N ALA A 819 -9.56 3.55 21.07
CA ALA A 819 -9.68 2.36 21.90
C ALA A 819 -10.17 1.15 21.09
N LEU A 820 -9.28 0.21 20.76
CA LEU A 820 -9.53 -0.96 19.94
C LEU A 820 -10.72 -1.82 20.40
N SER A 821 -11.18 -1.59 21.62
CA SER A 821 -12.33 -2.23 22.24
C SER A 821 -13.61 -1.39 22.27
N SER A 822 -13.65 -0.24 21.57
CA SER A 822 -14.83 0.62 21.52
C SER A 822 -15.93 0.04 20.62
N ARG A 823 -17.19 0.45 20.84
CA ARG A 823 -18.36 -0.06 20.13
C ARG A 823 -18.30 0.20 18.62
N LEU A 824 -17.95 1.41 18.23
CA LEU A 824 -17.82 1.76 16.79
C LEU A 824 -16.71 0.98 16.12
N VAL A 825 -15.55 0.79 16.78
CA VAL A 825 -14.45 0.00 16.25
C VAL A 825 -14.86 -1.47 16.13
N ASP A 826 -15.48 -2.04 17.16
CA ASP A 826 -15.98 -3.42 17.10
C ASP A 826 -17.01 -3.61 15.96
N ARG A 827 -17.97 -2.69 15.83
CA ARG A 827 -19.03 -2.77 14.84
C ARG A 827 -18.54 -2.60 13.40
N LEU A 828 -17.72 -1.56 13.15
CA LEU A 828 -17.33 -1.18 11.79
C LEU A 828 -16.06 -1.86 11.32
N ARG A 829 -15.10 -2.11 12.23
CA ARG A 829 -13.81 -2.70 11.87
C ARG A 829 -13.77 -4.21 12.12
N HIS A 830 -14.04 -4.67 13.36
CA HIS A 830 -13.84 -6.08 13.72
C HIS A 830 -14.93 -6.99 13.14
N ARG A 831 -16.20 -6.66 13.37
CA ARG A 831 -17.31 -7.50 12.86
C ARG A 831 -17.71 -7.18 11.43
N GLY A 832 -17.70 -5.89 11.08
CA GLY A 832 -18.20 -5.45 9.77
C GLY A 832 -17.17 -5.52 8.65
N GLY A 833 -15.87 -5.38 8.95
CA GLY A 833 -14.82 -5.23 7.92
C GLY A 833 -15.09 -4.05 6.97
N LEU A 834 -15.81 -3.03 7.47
CA LEU A 834 -16.28 -1.90 6.68
C LEU A 834 -15.31 -0.73 6.66
N SER A 835 -14.53 -0.57 7.74
CA SER A 835 -13.66 0.59 7.95
C SER A 835 -12.38 0.18 8.67
N TYR A 836 -11.27 0.82 8.30
CA TYR A 836 -9.99 0.67 9.02
C TYR A 836 -9.85 1.71 10.14
N GLY A 837 -10.20 2.97 9.89
CA GLY A 837 -10.10 4.08 10.83
C GLY A 837 -11.48 4.52 11.31
N VAL A 838 -11.75 4.31 12.59
CA VAL A 838 -13.03 4.66 13.24
C VAL A 838 -12.76 5.34 14.56
N ALA A 839 -13.44 6.46 14.82
CA ALA A 839 -13.27 7.20 16.07
C ALA A 839 -14.52 8.00 16.44
N SER A 840 -14.62 8.34 17.72
CA SER A 840 -15.50 9.43 18.20
C SER A 840 -14.70 10.42 19.06
N PHE A 841 -15.03 11.70 18.92
CA PHE A 841 -14.35 12.80 19.59
C PHE A 841 -15.37 13.61 20.39
N PHE A 842 -15.11 13.81 21.68
CA PHE A 842 -15.92 14.64 22.51
C PHE A 842 -15.11 15.84 23.02
N THR A 843 -15.34 17.01 22.43
CA THR A 843 -14.68 18.26 22.81
C THR A 843 -15.62 19.10 23.66
N VAL A 844 -15.16 19.52 24.83
CA VAL A 844 -15.97 20.28 25.79
C VAL A 844 -15.33 21.63 26.08
N GLY A 845 -16.13 22.67 26.05
CA GLY A 845 -15.67 24.01 26.39
C GLY A 845 -15.34 24.11 27.90
N THR A 846 -14.16 24.67 28.19
CA THR A 846 -13.73 24.89 29.59
C THR A 846 -14.51 26.08 30.21
N LEU A 847 -14.69 27.14 29.43
CA LEU A 847 -15.33 28.39 29.85
C LEU A 847 -16.68 28.64 29.17
N ASP A 848 -16.90 28.10 27.97
CA ASP A 848 -18.10 28.26 27.18
C ASP A 848 -19.06 27.09 27.34
N ASN A 849 -20.37 27.40 27.45
CA ASN A 849 -21.41 26.35 27.50
C ASN A 849 -21.66 25.79 26.09
N PHE A 850 -20.61 25.18 25.50
CA PHE A 850 -20.57 24.67 24.16
C PHE A 850 -19.66 23.45 24.08
N SER A 851 -20.17 22.36 23.55
CA SER A 851 -19.44 21.09 23.36
C SER A 851 -19.80 20.47 22.03
N ARG A 852 -18.94 19.60 21.51
CA ARG A 852 -19.16 18.84 20.27
C ARG A 852 -18.89 17.37 20.48
N LEU A 853 -19.74 16.53 19.94
CA LEU A 853 -19.49 15.10 19.75
C LEU A 853 -19.44 14.84 18.25
N VAL A 854 -18.37 14.22 17.78
CA VAL A 854 -18.15 13.94 16.36
C VAL A 854 -17.76 12.48 16.18
N LEU A 855 -18.38 11.80 15.24
CA LEU A 855 -18.07 10.44 14.78
C LEU A 855 -17.30 10.54 13.47
N TYR A 856 -16.35 9.66 13.27
CA TYR A 856 -15.53 9.54 12.06
C TYR A 856 -15.38 8.09 11.64
N ALA A 857 -15.48 7.82 10.33
CA ALA A 857 -15.07 6.55 9.74
C ALA A 857 -14.57 6.75 8.31
N ASN A 858 -13.49 6.05 7.93
CA ASN A 858 -13.05 5.96 6.55
C ASN A 858 -13.38 4.60 5.94
N THR A 859 -13.61 4.55 4.64
CA THR A 859 -14.00 3.31 3.95
C THR A 859 -13.78 3.43 2.44
N SER A 860 -14.04 2.36 1.70
CA SER A 860 -14.15 2.45 0.23
C SER A 860 -15.46 3.15 -0.17
N PRO A 861 -15.50 3.86 -1.31
CA PRO A 861 -16.73 4.52 -1.79
C PRO A 861 -17.95 3.58 -1.90
N SER A 862 -17.72 2.32 -2.28
CA SER A 862 -18.78 1.30 -2.41
C SER A 862 -19.44 0.89 -1.10
N LYS A 863 -18.73 1.01 0.03
CA LYS A 863 -19.22 0.62 1.38
C LYS A 863 -19.71 1.81 2.20
N LEU A 864 -19.64 3.02 1.67
CA LEU A 864 -19.94 4.24 2.43
C LEU A 864 -21.37 4.25 3.02
N GLY A 865 -22.36 3.77 2.28
CA GLY A 865 -23.73 3.66 2.76
C GLY A 865 -23.91 2.62 3.89
N GLU A 866 -23.13 1.53 3.86
CA GLU A 866 -23.13 0.52 4.91
C GLU A 866 -22.48 1.08 6.19
N VAL A 867 -21.37 1.85 6.04
CA VAL A 867 -20.70 2.52 7.17
C VAL A 867 -21.62 3.54 7.82
N GLU A 868 -22.30 4.40 7.05
CA GLU A 868 -23.28 5.35 7.56
C GLU A 868 -24.35 4.63 8.37
N SER A 869 -25.00 3.63 7.76
CA SER A 869 -26.08 2.87 8.41
C SER A 869 -25.61 2.18 9.69
N ALA A 870 -24.43 1.57 9.68
CA ALA A 870 -23.89 0.85 10.82
C ALA A 870 -23.44 1.82 11.96
N ALA A 871 -22.84 2.96 11.60
CA ALA A 871 -22.43 3.99 12.58
C ALA A 871 -23.66 4.63 13.25
N GLU A 872 -24.68 5.01 12.46
CA GLU A 872 -25.91 5.58 13.01
C GLU A 872 -26.69 4.56 13.86
N PHE A 873 -26.75 3.31 13.43
CA PHE A 873 -27.37 2.26 14.22
C PHE A 873 -26.66 2.10 15.58
N GLU A 874 -25.33 2.00 15.59
CA GLU A 874 -24.58 1.85 16.84
C GLU A 874 -24.71 3.08 17.74
N PHE A 875 -24.70 4.28 17.15
CA PHE A 875 -24.90 5.52 17.88
C PHE A 875 -26.29 5.58 18.54
N ARG A 876 -27.38 5.27 17.80
CA ARG A 876 -28.73 5.19 18.34
C ARG A 876 -28.86 4.11 19.43
N HIS A 877 -28.27 2.94 19.16
CA HIS A 877 -28.27 1.83 20.12
C HIS A 877 -27.55 2.19 21.43
N TRP A 878 -26.41 2.91 21.32
CA TRP A 878 -25.67 3.40 22.46
C TRP A 878 -26.50 4.40 23.28
N VAL A 879 -27.26 5.27 22.65
CA VAL A 879 -28.16 6.21 23.35
C VAL A 879 -29.32 5.47 24.00
N GLU A 880 -29.96 4.55 23.33
CA GLU A 880 -31.13 3.82 23.81
C GLU A 880 -30.78 2.83 24.94
N LYS A 881 -29.75 2.05 24.78
CA LYS A 881 -29.40 0.97 25.73
C LYS A 881 -28.43 1.44 26.83
N GLY A 882 -27.73 2.56 26.62
CA GLY A 882 -26.70 3.00 27.55
C GLY A 882 -25.47 2.09 27.51
N VAL A 883 -24.76 2.01 28.61
CA VAL A 883 -23.52 1.23 28.79
C VAL A 883 -23.69 0.11 29.79
N THR A 884 -22.96 -0.98 29.60
CA THR A 884 -22.91 -2.10 30.55
C THR A 884 -21.88 -1.85 31.65
N ASN A 885 -21.98 -2.56 32.78
CA ASN A 885 -20.98 -2.49 33.86
C ASN A 885 -19.58 -2.92 33.36
N GLU A 886 -19.52 -3.96 32.52
CA GLU A 886 -18.26 -4.48 31.98
C GLU A 886 -17.56 -3.47 31.05
N GLU A 887 -18.32 -2.81 30.19
CA GLU A 887 -17.81 -1.72 29.34
C GLU A 887 -17.29 -0.56 30.17
N LEU A 888 -18.07 -0.17 31.20
CA LEU A 888 -17.69 0.91 32.10
C LEU A 888 -16.41 0.60 32.87
N ASP A 889 -16.29 -0.59 33.46
CA ASP A 889 -15.12 -0.95 34.28
C ASP A 889 -13.85 -0.96 33.42
N ARG A 890 -13.93 -1.50 32.18
CA ARG A 890 -12.82 -1.41 31.21
C ARG A 890 -12.49 0.03 30.81
N ALA A 891 -13.50 0.83 30.55
CA ALA A 891 -13.33 2.22 30.14
C ALA A 891 -12.71 3.09 31.25
N LYS A 892 -13.10 2.89 32.52
CA LYS A 892 -12.48 3.59 33.62
C LYS A 892 -10.99 3.33 33.74
N VAL A 893 -10.59 2.05 33.66
CA VAL A 893 -9.18 1.66 33.72
C VAL A 893 -8.42 2.26 32.52
N GLY A 894 -8.93 2.10 31.28
CA GLY A 894 -8.29 2.61 30.08
C GLY A 894 -8.15 4.13 30.10
N TYR A 895 -9.21 4.86 30.44
CA TYR A 895 -9.19 6.32 30.50
C TYR A 895 -8.21 6.85 31.56
N LEU A 896 -8.21 6.30 32.77
CA LEU A 896 -7.31 6.76 33.85
C LEU A 896 -5.85 6.50 33.54
N LEU A 897 -5.54 5.33 32.95
CA LEU A 897 -4.16 5.02 32.48
C LEU A 897 -3.72 5.94 31.37
N GLN A 898 -4.60 6.23 30.41
CA GLN A 898 -4.31 7.16 29.34
C GLN A 898 -4.01 8.57 29.84
N GLU A 899 -4.81 9.08 30.78
CA GLU A 899 -4.58 10.38 31.41
C GLU A 899 -3.25 10.42 32.21
N GLU A 900 -2.88 9.31 32.84
CA GLU A 900 -1.57 9.18 33.50
C GLU A 900 -0.41 9.24 32.52
N VAL A 901 -0.52 8.52 31.36
CA VAL A 901 0.48 8.56 30.30
C VAL A 901 0.59 9.97 29.72
N ASN A 902 -0.52 10.66 29.49
CA ASN A 902 -0.55 12.03 28.97
C ASN A 902 0.20 12.99 29.88
N ARG A 903 -0.03 12.91 31.19
CA ARG A 903 0.66 13.73 32.17
C ARG A 903 2.14 13.39 32.36
N SER A 904 2.57 12.22 31.94
CA SER A 904 3.99 11.85 31.90
C SER A 904 4.75 12.50 30.75
N ASN A 905 4.03 12.97 29.72
CA ASN A 905 4.59 13.70 28.59
C ASN A 905 4.70 15.20 28.90
N ASP A 906 5.92 15.73 28.88
CA ASP A 906 6.21 17.13 29.29
C ASP A 906 5.52 18.19 28.43
N ALA A 907 5.39 17.94 27.12
CA ALA A 907 4.74 18.85 26.20
C ALA A 907 3.21 18.91 26.47
N GLN A 908 2.58 17.74 26.72
CA GLN A 908 1.17 17.65 27.07
C GLN A 908 0.90 18.24 28.45
N LEU A 909 1.80 17.97 29.39
CA LEU A 909 1.71 18.55 30.73
C LEU A 909 1.83 20.08 30.72
N ALA A 910 2.73 20.62 29.87
CA ALA A 910 2.85 22.07 29.70
C ALA A 910 1.57 22.67 29.07
N ALA A 911 0.93 21.98 28.12
CA ALA A 911 -0.34 22.40 27.56
C ALA A 911 -1.49 22.38 28.57
N LEU A 912 -1.56 21.34 29.40
CA LEU A 912 -2.56 21.20 30.48
C LEU A 912 -2.39 22.31 31.52
N LEU A 913 -1.17 22.56 31.98
CA LEU A 913 -0.88 23.63 32.94
C LEU A 913 -1.20 25.02 32.35
N ALA A 914 -0.97 25.28 31.08
CA ALA A 914 -1.35 26.52 30.39
C ALA A 914 -2.88 26.68 30.35
N SER A 915 -3.63 25.62 30.04
CA SER A 915 -5.10 25.63 30.12
C SER A 915 -5.61 25.91 31.53
N HIS A 916 -4.96 25.34 32.53
CA HIS A 916 -5.30 25.61 33.94
C HIS A 916 -5.03 27.06 34.36
N LEU A 917 -3.90 27.64 33.93
CA LEU A 917 -3.63 29.07 34.18
C LEU A 917 -4.71 29.96 33.55
N HIS A 918 -5.16 29.61 32.34
CA HIS A 918 -6.22 30.34 31.63
C HIS A 918 -7.54 30.27 32.38
N SER A 919 -7.96 29.06 32.75
CA SER A 919 -9.25 28.80 33.36
C SER A 919 -9.28 29.08 34.88
N GLY A 920 -8.15 29.47 35.49
CA GLY A 920 -8.04 29.63 36.95
C GLY A 920 -8.14 28.33 37.75
N ARG A 921 -7.82 27.18 37.08
CA ARG A 921 -7.81 25.85 37.68
C ARG A 921 -6.39 25.42 38.09
N THR A 922 -6.32 24.31 38.82
CA THR A 922 -5.06 23.65 39.17
C THR A 922 -5.16 22.15 38.95
N MET A 923 -4.10 21.41 39.24
CA MET A 923 -4.12 19.94 39.14
C MET A 923 -5.11 19.27 40.11
N LYS A 924 -5.64 20.02 41.08
CA LYS A 924 -6.73 19.54 41.94
C LYS A 924 -7.99 19.21 41.14
N SER A 925 -8.30 20.00 40.10
CA SER A 925 -9.45 19.72 39.23
C SER A 925 -9.30 18.40 38.44
N VAL A 926 -8.07 18.03 38.09
CA VAL A 926 -7.78 16.72 37.45
C VAL A 926 -8.00 15.59 38.44
N ALA A 927 -7.48 15.73 39.67
CA ALA A 927 -7.69 14.75 40.75
C ALA A 927 -9.19 14.57 41.08
N GLU A 928 -9.97 15.65 41.09
CA GLU A 928 -11.41 15.60 41.25
C GLU A 928 -12.11 14.88 40.08
N MET A 929 -11.72 15.18 38.86
CA MET A 929 -12.24 14.50 37.65
C MET A 929 -11.97 13.01 37.70
N GLU A 930 -10.73 12.59 37.98
CA GLU A 930 -10.39 11.17 38.14
C GLU A 930 -11.23 10.49 39.24
N ASN A 931 -11.43 11.18 40.36
CA ASN A 931 -12.27 10.65 41.46
C ASN A 931 -13.75 10.54 41.05
N ARG A 932 -14.27 11.47 40.23
CA ARG A 932 -15.62 11.34 39.64
C ARG A 932 -15.67 10.11 38.73
N VAL A 933 -14.70 9.93 37.83
CA VAL A 933 -14.63 8.78 36.94
C VAL A 933 -14.61 7.46 37.71
N ARG A 934 -13.79 7.34 38.77
CA ARG A 934 -13.75 6.13 39.60
C ARG A 934 -15.11 5.78 40.25
N ARG A 935 -15.94 6.79 40.58
CA ARG A 935 -17.26 6.64 41.25
C ARG A 935 -18.41 6.45 40.26
N LEU A 936 -18.23 6.56 38.97
CA LEU A 936 -19.29 6.40 37.98
C LEU A 936 -19.91 5.00 38.07
N THR A 937 -21.23 4.92 37.88
CA THR A 937 -21.96 3.68 37.66
C THR A 937 -22.50 3.66 36.23
N ALA A 938 -22.83 2.48 35.70
CA ALA A 938 -23.41 2.35 34.35
C ALA A 938 -24.75 3.11 34.25
N GLU A 939 -25.48 3.22 35.34
CA GLU A 939 -26.72 4.00 35.40
C GLU A 939 -26.44 5.51 35.27
N HIS A 940 -25.40 6.05 35.96
CA HIS A 940 -25.00 7.46 35.82
C HIS A 940 -24.62 7.79 34.39
N VAL A 941 -23.79 6.96 33.75
CA VAL A 941 -23.37 7.16 32.39
C VAL A 941 -24.52 7.05 31.39
N SER A 942 -25.35 6.01 31.54
CA SER A 942 -26.50 5.79 30.67
C SER A 942 -27.58 6.86 30.81
N ARG A 943 -27.80 7.40 32.01
CA ARG A 943 -28.66 8.56 32.21
C ARG A 943 -28.12 9.79 31.52
N ALA A 944 -26.84 10.15 31.75
CA ALA A 944 -26.23 11.31 31.12
C ALA A 944 -26.27 11.24 29.58
N ILE A 945 -26.06 10.06 29.02
CA ILE A 945 -26.20 9.84 27.56
C ILE A 945 -27.62 10.23 27.12
N ARG A 946 -28.66 9.68 27.75
CA ARG A 946 -30.06 9.93 27.38
C ARG A 946 -30.51 11.37 27.60
N GLU A 947 -29.98 12.04 28.61
CA GLU A 947 -30.36 13.41 28.95
C GLU A 947 -29.72 14.45 28.03
N HIS A 948 -28.49 14.19 27.54
CA HIS A 948 -27.73 15.16 26.80
C HIS A 948 -27.62 14.84 25.28
N ILE A 949 -27.75 13.59 24.88
CA ILE A 949 -27.52 13.16 23.49
C ILE A 949 -28.87 12.87 22.82
N ASP A 950 -29.26 13.71 21.87
CA ASP A 950 -30.43 13.50 21.02
C ASP A 950 -30.00 13.07 19.63
N PRO A 951 -30.17 11.78 19.25
CA PRO A 951 -29.77 11.28 17.94
C PRO A 951 -30.50 11.97 16.77
N SER A 952 -31.64 12.59 17.01
CA SER A 952 -32.37 13.33 15.97
C SER A 952 -31.68 14.63 15.57
N ARG A 953 -30.71 15.10 16.37
CA ARG A 953 -29.91 16.30 16.12
C ARG A 953 -28.56 16.03 15.43
N LEU A 954 -28.35 14.82 14.94
CA LEU A 954 -27.10 14.43 14.29
C LEU A 954 -27.01 15.07 12.89
N PHE A 955 -25.96 15.80 12.63
CA PHE A 955 -25.57 16.28 11.31
C PHE A 955 -24.61 15.26 10.70
N SER A 956 -24.65 15.07 9.37
CA SER A 956 -23.72 14.15 8.72
C SER A 956 -23.15 14.72 7.42
N VAL A 957 -21.93 14.28 7.09
CA VAL A 957 -21.26 14.60 5.83
C VAL A 957 -20.54 13.35 5.33
N LYS A 958 -20.78 13.06 4.05
CA LYS A 958 -20.10 12.01 3.28
C LYS A 958 -19.23 12.64 2.21
N ALA A 959 -18.03 12.13 2.03
CA ALA A 959 -17.19 12.55 0.91
C ALA A 959 -16.42 11.35 0.31
N GLY A 960 -16.33 11.31 -1.01
CA GLY A 960 -15.67 10.21 -1.74
C GLY A 960 -16.03 10.20 -3.21
N ASP A 961 -15.53 9.24 -3.98
CA ASP A 961 -15.93 9.00 -5.37
C ASP A 961 -17.26 8.21 -5.44
N ILE A 962 -18.35 8.90 -5.14
CA ILE A 962 -19.72 8.35 -5.07
C ILE A 962 -20.59 8.76 -6.26
N GLY A 963 -20.02 9.47 -7.24
CA GLY A 963 -20.73 9.98 -8.42
C GLY A 963 -21.06 8.94 -9.50
N GLY A 964 -20.49 7.73 -9.43
CA GLY A 964 -20.65 6.66 -10.44
C GLY A 964 -21.69 5.58 -10.15
N GLN A 965 -22.33 5.57 -8.99
CA GLN A 965 -23.36 4.59 -8.67
C GLN A 965 -24.70 4.98 -9.30
N LYS A 966 -25.00 4.42 -10.50
CA LYS A 966 -26.40 4.24 -10.93
C LYS A 966 -27.10 3.38 -9.88
N PRO A 967 -28.34 3.73 -9.47
CA PRO A 967 -29.08 2.88 -8.54
C PRO A 967 -29.13 1.45 -9.10
N HIS A 968 -28.66 0.48 -8.32
CA HIS A 968 -28.86 -0.92 -8.62
C HIS A 968 -30.38 -1.15 -8.70
N ALA A 969 -30.89 -1.36 -9.92
CA ALA A 969 -32.20 -1.93 -10.11
C ALA A 969 -32.15 -3.32 -9.46
N GLU A 970 -33.00 -3.50 -8.45
CA GLU A 970 -33.29 -4.81 -7.85
C GLU A 970 -33.55 -5.83 -8.95
N LYS A 971 -32.81 -6.93 -8.93
CA LYS A 971 -33.21 -8.20 -9.51
C LYS A 971 -33.12 -9.29 -8.45
#